data_3d7b43c14ec52797463047a89668d17d
#
_entry.id   3d7b43c14ec52797463047a89668d17d
#
_cell.length_a   1.000
_cell.length_b   1.000
_cell.length_c   1.000
_cell.angle_alpha   90.00
_cell.angle_beta   90.00
_cell.angle_gamma   90.00
#
_symmetry.space_group_name_H-M   'P 1'
#
loop_
_entity.id
_entity.type
_entity.pdbx_description
1 polymer ?
#
loop_
_entity_poly.entity_id
_entity_poly.type
_entity_poly.pdbx_seq_one_letter_code
_entity_poly.pdbx_strand_id
1 'polypeptide(L)'
;MNIRLTYPDKTAVIVTPGERTADFAVAVTERDGVTAVSLTPLREGLSLASVECELPVPAFLTGSFDNVYVYDNNAHTNDWTGVTACKPGEPVSGAELLVFKKVDTGDVFLCGFVTALRFWSRIVVKDGTVTFSFDMEERVLTAGETYTMERFMTTGGVSNEFALLETYADRVAEYMHAIPTGDLPVGWCSWSCYYSDVTEEKIRRAADGQVRYTKPGQANLIQIDDGWQKSGSFPGIYVTDESKFPEGMAATAKYVTDRGMVFGLWLAPFLLSDQSEFYEELKPLSLETVTLGEHFHPFDLGDPRYHEHLRRVFRRMTEEYGARYFKLDFLAASIRYFLADKGGHIRFKDGFCVECLRRALTVVRETVGPDVFMISCGAPTLAGVGLLNGARMSTDIIWGKSPDFPTYWSIMKDCIRTISCRGFFNRKVFVNDPDGLVSRDVDQGDGFNCTWSEAELWSIAVAMSGGSVLSNDELENLSPARRRLYTRLLPPLGKSGHPVDLFEQPEPTAHVLDWDGDVKFLALCNLGDKMKDVTLDLSKIGMSGALAVDCMSGKVIGITDTITVKNADPHSGAMFLLRKPAGKPAFAFADCDVYGGVHRVSVTFEDGKPVVTRPADAPDARVYLICPEADAIGKPVWSGKGYAVTEI
;
A
#
# COMPACT_ATOMS: atom_id res chain seq x y z
N MET A 1 11.40 -31.61 -3.48
CA MET A 1 12.07 -30.44 -2.86
C MET A 1 13.43 -30.88 -2.35
N ASN A 2 14.48 -30.16 -2.70
CA ASN A 2 15.81 -30.29 -2.11
C ASN A 2 16.04 -29.14 -1.14
N ILE A 3 16.77 -29.37 -0.06
CA ILE A 3 17.14 -28.33 0.90
C ILE A 3 18.67 -28.27 0.92
N ARG A 4 19.22 -27.12 0.55
CA ARG A 4 20.66 -26.86 0.55
C ARG A 4 21.02 -26.05 1.79
N LEU A 5 21.95 -26.56 2.59
CA LEU A 5 22.53 -25.89 3.74
C LEU A 5 23.94 -25.42 3.36
N THR A 6 24.16 -24.12 3.30
CA THR A 6 25.46 -23.54 2.90
C THR A 6 26.17 -23.00 4.14
N TYR A 7 27.39 -23.46 4.36
CA TYR A 7 28.24 -23.02 5.47
C TYR A 7 29.00 -21.74 5.13
N PRO A 8 29.57 -21.01 6.11
CA PRO A 8 30.34 -19.78 5.88
C PRO A 8 31.55 -19.95 4.94
N ASP A 9 32.16 -21.13 4.95
CA ASP A 9 33.28 -21.49 4.04
C ASP A 9 32.83 -21.82 2.61
N LYS A 10 31.55 -21.65 2.31
CA LYS A 10 30.90 -21.96 1.03
C LYS A 10 30.75 -23.45 0.71
N THR A 11 31.10 -24.35 1.62
CA THR A 11 30.70 -25.75 1.48
C THR A 11 29.19 -25.89 1.66
N ALA A 12 28.59 -26.88 1.02
CA ALA A 12 27.15 -27.07 1.11
C ALA A 12 26.79 -28.55 1.21
N VAL A 13 25.72 -28.84 1.95
CA VAL A 13 25.11 -30.16 2.08
C VAL A 13 23.69 -30.07 1.56
N ILE A 14 23.29 -31.02 0.71
CA ILE A 14 21.91 -31.15 0.22
C ILE A 14 21.23 -32.24 1.06
N VAL A 15 20.08 -31.92 1.60
CA VAL A 15 19.26 -32.82 2.42
C VAL A 15 17.84 -32.89 1.84
N THR A 16 17.17 -34.02 2.12
CA THR A 16 15.77 -34.21 1.74
C THR A 16 14.84 -34.01 2.95
N PRO A 17 13.54 -33.75 2.75
CA PRO A 17 12.60 -33.63 3.85
C PRO A 17 12.62 -34.82 4.81
N GLY A 18 12.74 -34.55 6.12
CA GLY A 18 12.80 -35.55 7.16
C GLY A 18 14.20 -36.18 7.39
N GLU A 19 15.19 -35.78 6.62
CA GLU A 19 16.55 -36.29 6.75
C GLU A 19 17.26 -35.67 7.97
N ARG A 20 18.22 -36.45 8.51
CA ARG A 20 19.10 -36.02 9.58
C ARG A 20 20.55 -36.21 9.15
N THR A 21 21.30 -35.12 9.19
CA THR A 21 22.75 -35.13 8.97
C THR A 21 23.51 -35.29 10.31
N ALA A 22 24.83 -35.24 10.28
CA ALA A 22 25.64 -35.19 11.50
C ALA A 22 25.41 -33.87 12.28
N ASP A 23 25.08 -32.78 11.57
CA ASP A 23 25.00 -31.44 12.13
C ASP A 23 23.56 -30.97 12.38
N PHE A 24 22.59 -31.39 11.53
CA PHE A 24 21.24 -30.85 11.56
C PHE A 24 20.15 -31.93 11.41
N ALA A 25 19.05 -31.75 12.13
CA ALA A 25 17.77 -32.39 11.81
C ALA A 25 16.91 -31.42 11.02
N VAL A 26 16.33 -31.89 9.90
CA VAL A 26 15.50 -31.09 9.02
C VAL A 26 14.07 -31.63 8.99
N ALA A 27 13.10 -30.77 9.26
CA ALA A 27 11.68 -31.11 9.19
C ALA A 27 10.99 -30.21 8.18
N VAL A 28 10.03 -30.78 7.45
CA VAL A 28 9.18 -30.05 6.51
C VAL A 28 7.73 -30.35 6.83
N THR A 29 6.94 -29.31 6.87
CA THR A 29 5.49 -29.41 7.02
C THR A 29 4.81 -28.63 5.90
N GLU A 30 3.69 -29.18 5.42
CA GLU A 30 2.84 -28.51 4.43
C GLU A 30 1.42 -28.48 4.95
N ARG A 31 0.81 -27.31 4.90
CA ARG A 31 -0.59 -27.11 5.27
C ARG A 31 -1.22 -26.07 4.35
N ASP A 32 -2.36 -26.42 3.73
CA ASP A 32 -3.15 -25.54 2.86
C ASP A 32 -2.32 -24.89 1.73
N GLY A 33 -1.35 -25.66 1.16
CA GLY A 33 -0.44 -25.20 0.10
C GLY A 33 0.70 -24.31 0.59
N VAL A 34 0.86 -24.15 1.89
CA VAL A 34 1.96 -23.40 2.51
C VAL A 34 2.99 -24.36 3.12
N THR A 35 4.24 -24.19 2.71
CA THR A 35 5.37 -25.00 3.17
C THR A 35 6.15 -24.26 4.26
N ALA A 36 6.52 -24.98 5.31
CA ALA A 36 7.45 -24.56 6.35
C ALA A 36 8.59 -25.56 6.47
N VAL A 37 9.82 -25.04 6.48
CA VAL A 37 11.04 -25.81 6.71
C VAL A 37 11.62 -25.42 8.06
N SER A 38 11.95 -26.40 8.88
CA SER A 38 12.56 -26.19 10.19
C SER A 38 13.89 -26.92 10.27
N LEU A 39 14.85 -26.27 10.91
CA LEU A 39 16.22 -26.75 11.10
C LEU A 39 16.54 -26.77 12.58
N THR A 40 17.05 -27.91 13.09
CA THR A 40 17.51 -28.04 14.48
C THR A 40 18.98 -28.42 14.48
N PRO A 41 19.92 -27.56 14.97
CA PRO A 41 21.31 -27.89 15.13
C PRO A 41 21.47 -29.00 16.17
N LEU A 42 22.33 -30.02 15.89
CA LEU A 42 22.52 -31.18 16.75
C LEU A 42 23.76 -31.06 17.67
N ARG A 43 24.58 -30.05 17.46
CA ARG A 43 25.75 -29.71 18.27
C ARG A 43 25.99 -28.22 18.32
N GLU A 44 26.75 -27.77 19.29
CA GLU A 44 27.17 -26.38 19.45
C GLU A 44 28.17 -25.94 18.36
N GLY A 45 28.24 -24.59 18.14
CA GLY A 45 29.24 -23.98 17.28
C GLY A 45 28.91 -24.08 15.77
N LEU A 46 27.71 -24.52 15.43
CA LEU A 46 27.26 -24.54 14.03
C LEU A 46 26.78 -23.16 13.57
N SER A 47 27.16 -22.77 12.36
CA SER A 47 26.64 -21.60 11.67
C SER A 47 26.37 -21.91 10.20
N LEU A 48 25.43 -21.23 9.60
CA LEU A 48 25.11 -21.30 8.17
C LEU A 48 25.15 -19.91 7.57
N ALA A 49 25.58 -19.81 6.32
CA ALA A 49 25.43 -18.61 5.51
C ALA A 49 24.01 -18.52 4.94
N SER A 50 23.49 -19.64 4.40
CA SER A 50 22.12 -19.68 3.89
C SER A 50 21.47 -21.06 4.05
N VAL A 51 20.14 -21.07 4.05
CA VAL A 51 19.29 -22.23 3.80
C VAL A 51 18.53 -21.96 2.52
N GLU A 52 18.48 -22.92 1.61
CA GLU A 52 17.80 -22.79 0.32
C GLU A 52 16.87 -23.98 0.07
N CYS A 53 15.63 -23.70 -0.34
CA CYS A 53 14.64 -24.71 -0.68
C CYS A 53 14.37 -24.67 -2.18
N GLU A 54 14.67 -25.75 -2.88
CA GLU A 54 14.57 -25.89 -4.34
C GLU A 54 13.35 -26.75 -4.71
N LEU A 55 12.46 -26.20 -5.55
CA LEU A 55 11.30 -26.88 -6.09
C LEU A 55 11.27 -26.76 -7.63
N PRO A 56 10.71 -27.76 -8.34
CA PRO A 56 10.51 -27.63 -9.78
C PRO A 56 9.44 -26.57 -10.08
N VAL A 57 9.59 -25.87 -11.19
CA VAL A 57 8.58 -24.97 -11.75
C VAL A 57 7.71 -25.68 -12.79
N PRO A 58 6.52 -25.12 -13.15
CA PRO A 58 5.70 -25.64 -14.24
C PRO A 58 6.47 -25.66 -15.59
N ALA A 59 6.04 -26.56 -16.49
CA ALA A 59 6.69 -26.78 -17.79
C ALA A 59 6.88 -25.50 -18.63
N PHE A 60 5.95 -24.54 -18.55
CA PHE A 60 6.07 -23.29 -19.33
C PHE A 60 7.21 -22.38 -18.85
N LEU A 61 7.81 -22.65 -17.70
CA LEU A 61 8.99 -21.97 -17.16
C LEU A 61 10.29 -22.79 -17.30
N THR A 62 10.26 -23.93 -17.99
CA THR A 62 11.45 -24.80 -18.17
C THR A 62 12.17 -24.60 -19.49
N GLY A 63 11.67 -23.77 -20.40
CA GLY A 63 12.21 -23.55 -21.74
C GLY A 63 12.53 -22.09 -22.06
N SER A 64 12.26 -21.69 -23.31
CA SER A 64 12.28 -20.28 -23.67
C SER A 64 11.14 -19.56 -22.96
N PHE A 65 11.43 -18.40 -22.38
CA PHE A 65 10.40 -17.54 -21.76
C PHE A 65 9.62 -16.72 -22.81
N ASP A 66 9.34 -17.29 -23.99
CA ASP A 66 8.59 -16.60 -25.05
C ASP A 66 7.17 -16.29 -24.55
N ASN A 67 6.79 -15.01 -24.62
CA ASN A 67 5.51 -14.49 -24.12
C ASN A 67 5.22 -14.79 -22.64
N VAL A 68 6.29 -14.96 -21.83
CA VAL A 68 6.20 -15.07 -20.37
C VAL A 68 6.55 -13.73 -19.74
N TYR A 69 5.67 -13.29 -18.87
CA TYR A 69 5.85 -12.06 -18.09
C TYR A 69 5.85 -12.40 -16.61
N VAL A 70 6.54 -11.59 -15.82
CA VAL A 70 6.60 -11.71 -14.37
C VAL A 70 6.13 -10.43 -13.71
N TYR A 71 5.18 -10.55 -12.80
CA TYR A 71 4.85 -9.54 -11.80
C TYR A 71 5.78 -9.74 -10.61
N ASP A 72 6.45 -8.66 -10.21
CA ASP A 72 7.31 -8.62 -9.02
C ASP A 72 6.71 -7.63 -7.99
N ASN A 73 6.32 -8.16 -6.83
CA ASN A 73 6.00 -7.35 -5.66
C ASN A 73 7.24 -7.25 -4.79
N ASN A 74 8.06 -6.26 -5.07
CA ASN A 74 9.29 -6.04 -4.34
C ASN A 74 9.05 -5.86 -2.83
N ALA A 75 10.03 -6.24 -2.00
CA ALA A 75 9.90 -6.25 -0.54
C ALA A 75 9.75 -4.87 0.09
N HIS A 76 10.21 -3.83 -0.58
CA HIS A 76 10.20 -2.49 -0.03
C HIS A 76 9.07 -1.66 -0.61
N THR A 77 8.36 -0.91 0.24
CA THR A 77 7.20 -0.12 -0.16
C THR A 77 7.50 0.92 -1.24
N ASN A 78 8.71 1.48 -1.24
CA ASN A 78 9.14 2.48 -2.22
C ASN A 78 9.75 1.89 -3.49
N ASP A 79 9.90 0.54 -3.58
CA ASP A 79 10.46 -0.08 -4.77
C ASP A 79 9.45 -0.18 -5.89
N TRP A 80 10.01 -0.21 -7.08
CA TRP A 80 9.26 -0.50 -8.28
C TRP A 80 8.49 -1.82 -8.14
N THR A 81 7.22 -1.79 -8.47
CA THR A 81 6.32 -2.95 -8.50
C THR A 81 5.54 -2.93 -9.80
N GLY A 82 5.49 -4.06 -10.48
CA GLY A 82 4.83 -4.15 -11.77
C GLY A 82 5.21 -5.41 -12.54
N VAL A 83 4.99 -5.38 -13.86
CA VAL A 83 5.22 -6.52 -14.75
C VAL A 83 6.34 -6.23 -15.71
N THR A 84 7.23 -7.21 -15.89
CA THR A 84 8.30 -7.20 -16.90
C THR A 84 8.29 -8.47 -17.73
N ALA A 85 8.77 -8.39 -18.98
CA ALA A 85 8.97 -9.56 -19.82
C ALA A 85 10.16 -10.38 -19.30
N CYS A 86 9.97 -11.69 -19.16
CA CYS A 86 11.06 -12.60 -18.83
C CYS A 86 12.00 -12.74 -20.05
N LYS A 87 13.30 -12.86 -19.79
CA LYS A 87 14.31 -13.04 -20.84
C LYS A 87 14.86 -14.45 -20.81
N PRO A 88 15.02 -15.08 -21.98
CA PRO A 88 15.58 -16.43 -22.06
C PRO A 88 16.95 -16.53 -21.40
N GLY A 89 17.13 -17.52 -20.52
CA GLY A 89 18.39 -17.79 -19.84
C GLY A 89 18.80 -16.83 -18.73
N GLU A 90 18.03 -15.75 -18.50
CA GLU A 90 18.26 -14.85 -17.36
C GLU A 90 17.48 -15.34 -16.12
N PRO A 91 18.08 -15.31 -14.93
CA PRO A 91 17.34 -15.60 -13.70
C PRO A 91 16.35 -14.48 -13.40
N VAL A 92 15.18 -14.84 -12.87
CA VAL A 92 14.23 -13.89 -12.29
C VAL A 92 14.37 -13.94 -10.77
N SER A 93 14.60 -12.79 -10.16
CA SER A 93 14.75 -12.68 -8.70
C SER A 93 13.69 -11.74 -8.14
N GLY A 94 13.13 -12.10 -7.00
CA GLY A 94 12.21 -11.27 -6.22
C GLY A 94 12.43 -11.46 -4.73
N ALA A 95 11.87 -10.58 -3.92
CA ALA A 95 12.07 -10.62 -2.48
C ALA A 95 10.86 -11.20 -1.73
N GLU A 96 9.63 -10.94 -2.16
CA GLU A 96 8.44 -11.40 -1.45
C GLU A 96 7.53 -12.27 -2.30
N LEU A 97 7.25 -11.85 -3.54
CA LEU A 97 6.25 -12.47 -4.38
C LEU A 97 6.59 -12.29 -5.86
N LEU A 98 6.57 -13.39 -6.60
CA LEU A 98 6.63 -13.41 -8.06
C LEU A 98 5.39 -14.12 -8.62
N VAL A 99 4.77 -13.55 -9.65
CA VAL A 99 3.70 -14.19 -10.43
C VAL A 99 4.08 -14.20 -11.90
N PHE A 100 4.24 -15.37 -12.46
CA PHE A 100 4.53 -15.58 -13.86
C PHE A 100 3.24 -15.85 -14.63
N LYS A 101 3.12 -15.28 -15.82
CA LYS A 101 2.01 -15.55 -16.75
C LYS A 101 2.54 -15.79 -18.15
N LYS A 102 2.12 -16.88 -18.77
CA LYS A 102 2.27 -17.11 -20.20
C LYS A 102 1.01 -16.61 -20.90
N VAL A 103 1.13 -15.51 -21.63
CA VAL A 103 -0.03 -14.78 -22.17
C VAL A 103 -0.80 -15.63 -23.20
N ASP A 104 -0.09 -16.41 -24.03
CA ASP A 104 -0.70 -17.20 -25.11
C ASP A 104 -1.61 -18.32 -24.61
N THR A 105 -1.28 -18.94 -23.48
CA THR A 105 -2.01 -20.09 -22.91
C THR A 105 -2.86 -19.75 -21.71
N GLY A 106 -2.58 -18.61 -21.07
CA GLY A 106 -3.20 -18.22 -19.79
C GLY A 106 -2.66 -18.98 -18.58
N ASP A 107 -1.56 -19.73 -18.74
CA ASP A 107 -0.91 -20.40 -17.62
C ASP A 107 -0.30 -19.36 -16.67
N VAL A 108 -0.52 -19.55 -15.37
CA VAL A 108 0.05 -18.72 -14.30
C VAL A 108 0.79 -19.58 -13.28
N PHE A 109 1.82 -19.00 -12.67
CA PHE A 109 2.55 -19.59 -11.54
C PHE A 109 2.90 -18.50 -10.55
N LEU A 110 2.45 -18.69 -9.32
CA LEU A 110 2.76 -17.83 -8.18
C LEU A 110 3.76 -18.54 -7.27
N CYS A 111 4.80 -17.84 -6.84
CA CYS A 111 5.70 -18.25 -5.78
C CYS A 111 5.97 -17.05 -4.86
N GLY A 112 5.73 -17.24 -3.55
CA GLY A 112 5.82 -16.14 -2.60
C GLY A 112 6.00 -16.58 -1.16
N PHE A 113 6.63 -15.72 -0.35
CA PHE A 113 6.68 -15.87 1.09
C PHE A 113 5.37 -15.41 1.71
N VAL A 114 4.83 -16.18 2.65
CA VAL A 114 3.63 -15.79 3.41
C VAL A 114 3.97 -15.33 4.83
N THR A 115 5.25 -15.39 5.21
CA THR A 115 5.76 -14.80 6.44
C THR A 115 7.04 -14.01 6.21
N ALA A 116 7.33 -13.06 7.11
CA ALA A 116 8.59 -12.37 7.27
C ALA A 116 8.80 -12.13 8.78
N LEU A 117 9.23 -13.19 9.50
CA LEU A 117 9.26 -13.22 10.96
C LEU A 117 10.68 -13.10 11.52
N ARG A 118 11.66 -13.68 10.82
CA ARG A 118 13.02 -13.83 11.36
C ARG A 118 14.11 -13.51 10.35
N PHE A 119 14.02 -14.08 9.12
CA PHE A 119 15.12 -14.07 8.17
C PHE A 119 14.86 -13.11 7.00
N TRP A 120 15.92 -12.47 6.52
CA TRP A 120 15.87 -11.86 5.21
C TRP A 120 15.82 -12.97 4.16
N SER A 121 14.89 -12.87 3.22
CA SER A 121 14.58 -13.95 2.29
C SER A 121 14.50 -13.45 0.85
N ARG A 122 14.70 -14.37 -0.11
CA ARG A 122 14.73 -14.08 -1.54
C ARG A 122 14.19 -15.27 -2.33
N ILE A 123 13.57 -14.98 -3.46
CA ILE A 123 13.11 -15.96 -4.43
C ILE A 123 13.97 -15.83 -5.69
N VAL A 124 14.40 -16.96 -6.27
CA VAL A 124 15.07 -17.00 -7.55
C VAL A 124 14.45 -18.09 -8.41
N VAL A 125 14.03 -17.74 -9.65
CA VAL A 125 13.56 -18.71 -10.65
C VAL A 125 14.60 -18.79 -11.75
N LYS A 126 15.17 -19.98 -11.92
CA LYS A 126 16.23 -20.24 -12.89
C LYS A 126 16.26 -21.72 -13.28
N ASP A 127 16.57 -22.02 -14.54
CA ASP A 127 16.83 -23.37 -15.06
C ASP A 127 15.78 -24.42 -14.64
N GLY A 128 14.49 -24.05 -14.68
CA GLY A 128 13.39 -24.94 -14.32
C GLY A 128 13.17 -25.15 -12.82
N THR A 129 13.81 -24.34 -11.99
CA THR A 129 13.74 -24.44 -10.53
C THR A 129 13.36 -23.09 -9.91
N VAL A 130 12.49 -23.10 -8.91
CA VAL A 130 12.31 -21.98 -7.97
C VAL A 130 13.07 -22.29 -6.68
N THR A 131 13.87 -21.33 -6.25
CA THR A 131 14.67 -21.41 -5.01
C THR A 131 14.18 -20.33 -4.05
N PHE A 132 13.74 -20.76 -2.85
CA PHE A 132 13.49 -19.89 -1.71
C PHE A 132 14.74 -19.90 -0.83
N SER A 133 15.39 -18.75 -0.67
CA SER A 133 16.65 -18.59 0.05
C SER A 133 16.44 -17.76 1.31
N PHE A 134 17.05 -18.21 2.41
CA PHE A 134 17.00 -17.58 3.73
C PHE A 134 18.42 -17.24 4.18
N ASP A 135 18.68 -15.97 4.47
CA ASP A 135 19.97 -15.50 4.98
C ASP A 135 20.09 -15.86 6.46
N MET A 136 21.07 -16.66 6.81
CA MET A 136 21.34 -17.08 8.18
C MET A 136 22.35 -16.16 8.89
N GLU A 137 22.80 -15.09 8.21
CA GLU A 137 23.72 -14.06 8.75
C GLU A 137 25.00 -14.65 9.37
N GLU A 138 25.33 -15.89 9.01
CA GLU A 138 26.46 -16.66 9.61
C GLU A 138 26.46 -16.68 11.14
N ARG A 139 25.28 -16.53 11.76
CA ARG A 139 25.15 -16.59 13.23
C ARG A 139 25.39 -17.99 13.74
N VAL A 140 26.03 -18.06 14.92
CA VAL A 140 26.15 -19.32 15.65
C VAL A 140 24.78 -19.75 16.16
N LEU A 141 24.35 -20.92 15.76
CA LEU A 141 23.05 -21.49 16.12
C LEU A 141 23.14 -22.25 17.42
N THR A 142 22.11 -22.16 18.24
CA THR A 142 22.03 -22.87 19.54
C THR A 142 21.65 -24.33 19.31
N ALA A 143 22.42 -25.26 19.84
CA ALA A 143 22.10 -26.68 19.73
C ALA A 143 20.76 -27.03 20.39
N GLY A 144 19.94 -27.81 19.68
CA GLY A 144 18.60 -28.21 20.13
C GLY A 144 17.50 -27.14 19.92
N GLU A 145 17.83 -25.88 19.59
CA GLU A 145 16.84 -24.88 19.20
C GLU A 145 16.35 -25.17 17.80
N THR A 146 15.02 -24.97 17.56
CA THR A 146 14.44 -25.16 16.24
C THR A 146 14.26 -23.79 15.54
N TYR A 147 14.92 -23.64 14.40
CA TYR A 147 14.82 -22.46 13.52
C TYR A 147 13.84 -22.78 12.38
N THR A 148 12.65 -22.20 12.43
CA THR A 148 11.69 -22.32 11.35
C THR A 148 11.92 -21.19 10.35
N MET A 149 12.18 -21.56 9.08
CA MET A 149 12.36 -20.63 7.97
C MET A 149 11.04 -19.92 7.68
N GLU A 150 11.11 -18.80 6.93
CA GLU A 150 9.91 -18.14 6.47
C GLU A 150 9.05 -19.12 5.66
N ARG A 151 7.75 -19.08 5.92
CA ARG A 151 6.80 -19.91 5.18
C ARG A 151 6.62 -19.38 3.78
N PHE A 152 6.49 -20.27 2.82
CA PHE A 152 6.29 -19.93 1.43
C PHE A 152 5.22 -20.79 0.80
N MET A 153 4.67 -20.32 -0.32
CA MET A 153 3.72 -21.06 -1.12
C MET A 153 4.09 -21.02 -2.61
N THR A 154 3.70 -22.06 -3.32
CA THR A 154 3.70 -22.09 -4.78
C THR A 154 2.34 -22.59 -5.26
N THR A 155 1.80 -21.96 -6.27
CA THR A 155 0.54 -22.40 -6.87
C THR A 155 0.51 -22.01 -8.36
N GLY A 156 -0.19 -22.78 -9.18
CA GLY A 156 -0.25 -22.51 -10.62
C GLY A 156 -1.36 -23.28 -11.31
N GLY A 157 -1.51 -23.02 -12.60
CA GLY A 157 -2.54 -23.59 -13.48
C GLY A 157 -3.07 -22.54 -14.45
N VAL A 158 -4.11 -22.86 -15.20
CA VAL A 158 -4.87 -21.86 -15.96
C VAL A 158 -5.83 -21.19 -14.99
N SER A 159 -5.56 -19.93 -14.63
CA SER A 159 -6.28 -19.24 -13.57
C SER A 159 -6.30 -17.73 -13.78
N ASN A 160 -7.20 -17.07 -13.05
CA ASN A 160 -7.20 -15.62 -12.92
C ASN A 160 -6.08 -15.21 -11.93
N GLU A 161 -5.13 -14.45 -12.40
CA GLU A 161 -3.98 -13.96 -11.62
C GLU A 161 -4.38 -13.15 -10.39
N PHE A 162 -5.49 -12.40 -10.45
CA PHE A 162 -5.96 -11.61 -9.31
C PHE A 162 -6.54 -12.47 -8.21
N ALA A 163 -7.24 -13.56 -8.56
CA ALA A 163 -7.71 -14.52 -7.58
C ALA A 163 -6.55 -15.22 -6.85
N LEU A 164 -5.41 -15.44 -7.55
CA LEU A 164 -4.19 -15.94 -6.92
C LEU A 164 -3.56 -14.91 -5.98
N LEU A 165 -3.48 -13.65 -6.39
CA LEU A 165 -2.97 -12.56 -5.55
C LEU A 165 -3.82 -12.37 -4.29
N GLU A 166 -5.14 -12.45 -4.43
CA GLU A 166 -6.06 -12.38 -3.28
C GLU A 166 -5.90 -13.58 -2.33
N THR A 167 -5.76 -14.79 -2.88
CA THR A 167 -5.47 -15.99 -2.09
C THR A 167 -4.14 -15.86 -1.35
N TYR A 168 -3.12 -15.33 -2.01
CA TYR A 168 -1.82 -15.05 -1.39
C TYR A 168 -1.97 -14.08 -0.21
N ALA A 169 -2.69 -12.96 -0.40
CA ALA A 169 -2.93 -11.99 0.68
C ALA A 169 -3.68 -12.62 1.87
N ASP A 170 -4.66 -13.49 1.60
CA ASP A 170 -5.38 -14.22 2.67
C ASP A 170 -4.43 -15.14 3.46
N ARG A 171 -3.46 -15.81 2.80
CA ARG A 171 -2.44 -16.61 3.48
C ARG A 171 -1.47 -15.75 4.29
N VAL A 172 -1.02 -14.62 3.74
CA VAL A 172 -0.21 -13.67 4.50
C VAL A 172 -0.96 -13.19 5.75
N ALA A 173 -2.23 -12.80 5.60
CA ALA A 173 -3.05 -12.34 6.72
C ALA A 173 -3.21 -13.41 7.82
N GLU A 174 -3.43 -14.67 7.42
CA GLU A 174 -3.55 -15.81 8.34
C GLU A 174 -2.24 -16.06 9.10
N TYR A 175 -1.13 -16.24 8.38
CA TYR A 175 0.14 -16.68 8.97
C TYR A 175 0.92 -15.56 9.68
N MET A 176 0.68 -14.30 9.31
CA MET A 176 1.25 -13.14 9.97
C MET A 176 0.32 -12.51 11.01
N HIS A 177 -0.88 -13.08 11.20
CA HIS A 177 -1.89 -12.59 12.15
C HIS A 177 -2.22 -11.11 11.92
N ALA A 178 -2.59 -10.78 10.66
CA ALA A 178 -2.96 -9.42 10.30
C ALA A 178 -4.01 -8.85 11.26
N ILE A 179 -3.80 -7.63 11.74
CA ILE A 179 -4.73 -6.98 12.67
C ILE A 179 -5.92 -6.38 11.93
N PRO A 180 -7.11 -6.30 12.54
CA PRO A 180 -8.27 -5.68 11.93
C PRO A 180 -7.98 -4.23 11.50
N THR A 181 -8.41 -3.87 10.31
CA THR A 181 -8.07 -2.57 9.70
C THR A 181 -8.90 -1.39 10.20
N GLY A 182 -10.01 -1.61 10.89
CA GLY A 182 -10.83 -0.53 11.48
C GLY A 182 -11.33 0.51 10.46
N ASP A 183 -11.48 1.74 10.92
CA ASP A 183 -11.84 2.88 10.09
C ASP A 183 -10.65 3.36 9.26
N LEU A 184 -10.93 3.83 8.05
CA LEU A 184 -9.90 4.35 7.16
C LEU A 184 -9.43 5.74 7.64
N PRO A 185 -8.11 6.02 7.63
CA PRO A 185 -7.61 7.38 7.80
C PRO A 185 -8.09 8.30 6.67
N VAL A 186 -8.80 9.34 7.02
CA VAL A 186 -9.31 10.36 6.09
C VAL A 186 -9.03 11.73 6.68
N GLY A 187 -8.39 12.61 5.93
CA GLY A 187 -8.09 13.92 6.48
C GLY A 187 -6.95 14.64 5.78
N TRP A 188 -5.93 15.01 6.52
CA TRP A 188 -4.86 15.86 6.02
C TRP A 188 -3.48 15.45 6.57
N CYS A 189 -2.45 15.61 5.73
CA CYS A 189 -1.05 15.42 6.06
C CYS A 189 -0.21 16.62 5.65
N SER A 190 0.78 17.02 6.47
CA SER A 190 1.54 18.24 6.27
C SER A 190 2.66 18.13 5.23
N TRP A 191 3.13 16.91 4.88
CA TRP A 191 4.38 16.73 4.14
C TRP A 191 4.42 17.51 2.83
N SER A 192 3.68 17.10 1.81
CA SER A 192 3.74 17.75 0.50
C SER A 192 3.14 19.17 0.47
N CYS A 193 2.55 19.62 1.58
CA CYS A 193 2.05 20.98 1.75
C CYS A 193 3.13 21.95 2.26
N TYR A 194 3.90 21.50 3.24
CA TYR A 194 4.82 22.39 3.96
C TYR A 194 6.23 21.83 4.13
N TYR A 195 6.43 20.55 3.83
CA TYR A 195 7.67 19.84 4.14
C TYR A 195 8.06 20.07 5.61
N SER A 196 9.32 20.32 5.88
CA SER A 196 9.81 20.62 7.24
C SER A 196 9.42 22.01 7.78
N ASP A 197 8.77 22.86 6.98
CA ASP A 197 8.32 24.20 7.41
C ASP A 197 6.93 24.19 8.06
N VAL A 198 6.61 23.12 8.77
CA VAL A 198 5.35 22.96 9.51
C VAL A 198 5.37 23.77 10.80
N THR A 199 4.25 24.44 11.14
CA THR A 199 4.07 25.22 12.37
C THR A 199 2.69 24.97 12.99
N GLU A 200 2.56 25.32 14.27
CA GLU A 200 1.28 25.23 15.00
C GLU A 200 0.16 25.96 14.28
N GLU A 201 0.40 27.19 13.79
CA GLU A 201 -0.59 27.98 13.06
C GLU A 201 -1.06 27.25 11.78
N LYS A 202 -0.11 26.66 11.02
CA LYS A 202 -0.41 25.91 9.79
C LYS A 202 -1.28 24.67 10.09
N ILE A 203 -0.98 23.96 11.20
CA ILE A 203 -1.79 22.81 11.62
C ILE A 203 -3.20 23.22 12.05
N ARG A 204 -3.34 24.30 12.80
CA ARG A 204 -4.66 24.84 13.20
C ARG A 204 -5.48 25.21 11.96
N ARG A 205 -4.88 25.90 10.99
CA ARG A 205 -5.51 26.25 9.72
C ARG A 205 -5.94 25.00 8.93
N ALA A 206 -5.11 23.99 8.85
CA ALA A 206 -5.47 22.74 8.17
C ALA A 206 -6.65 22.04 8.86
N ALA A 207 -6.67 21.99 10.19
CA ALA A 207 -7.80 21.43 10.95
C ALA A 207 -9.10 22.20 10.73
N ASP A 208 -9.05 23.53 10.71
CA ASP A 208 -10.19 24.39 10.40
C ASP A 208 -10.66 24.20 8.95
N GLY A 209 -9.71 24.03 8.02
CA GLY A 209 -10.00 23.74 6.62
C GLY A 209 -10.77 22.41 6.45
N GLN A 210 -10.36 21.35 7.17
CA GLN A 210 -11.10 20.09 7.16
C GLN A 210 -12.53 20.25 7.66
N VAL A 211 -12.73 20.90 8.81
CA VAL A 211 -14.09 21.16 9.35
C VAL A 211 -14.95 21.99 8.39
N ARG A 212 -14.35 22.97 7.72
CA ARG A 212 -15.06 23.89 6.84
C ARG A 212 -15.48 23.27 5.51
N TYR A 213 -14.65 22.38 4.94
CA TYR A 213 -14.80 21.94 3.54
C TYR A 213 -15.22 20.48 3.38
N THR A 214 -15.14 19.67 4.45
CA THR A 214 -15.71 18.31 4.48
C THR A 214 -17.05 18.30 5.23
N LYS A 215 -17.79 17.20 5.14
CA LYS A 215 -19.00 17.02 5.94
C LYS A 215 -18.65 16.53 7.35
N PRO A 216 -19.48 16.80 8.35
CA PRO A 216 -19.22 16.34 9.72
C PRO A 216 -18.93 14.84 9.77
N GLY A 217 -17.82 14.48 10.41
CA GLY A 217 -17.37 13.08 10.56
C GLY A 217 -16.75 12.43 9.34
N GLN A 218 -16.63 13.12 8.19
CA GLN A 218 -15.95 12.58 7.01
C GLN A 218 -14.42 12.63 7.16
N ALA A 219 -13.86 13.72 7.69
CA ALA A 219 -12.44 13.79 8.02
C ALA A 219 -12.23 13.40 9.47
N ASN A 220 -11.29 12.48 9.72
CA ASN A 220 -11.03 11.92 11.05
C ASN A 220 -9.55 12.04 11.49
N LEU A 221 -8.65 12.65 10.67
CA LEU A 221 -7.21 12.68 10.94
C LEU A 221 -6.58 14.01 10.52
N ILE A 222 -5.72 14.55 11.40
CA ILE A 222 -4.68 15.52 11.06
C ILE A 222 -3.34 14.92 11.43
N GLN A 223 -2.50 14.67 10.43
CA GLN A 223 -1.15 14.14 10.59
C GLN A 223 -0.12 15.25 10.42
N ILE A 224 0.72 15.47 11.42
CA ILE A 224 1.95 16.27 11.29
C ILE A 224 3.06 15.34 10.82
N ASP A 225 3.62 15.63 9.66
CA ASP A 225 4.77 14.92 9.09
C ASP A 225 6.08 15.49 9.62
N ASP A 226 7.23 15.13 9.04
CA ASP A 226 8.56 15.56 9.46
C ASP A 226 8.68 17.10 9.57
N GLY A 227 9.55 17.56 10.48
CA GLY A 227 9.83 18.97 10.69
C GLY A 227 9.24 19.60 11.96
N TRP A 228 8.48 18.84 12.77
CA TRP A 228 7.91 19.31 14.04
C TRP A 228 8.91 19.28 15.21
N GLN A 229 9.95 18.48 15.08
CA GLN A 229 10.95 18.24 16.10
C GLN A 229 12.07 19.26 16.06
N LYS A 230 12.69 19.52 17.22
CA LYS A 230 13.81 20.41 17.41
C LYS A 230 15.07 19.94 16.65
N SER A 231 15.93 20.89 16.25
CA SER A 231 17.17 20.66 15.51
C SER A 231 17.00 20.04 14.12
N GLY A 232 15.99 20.49 13.39
CA GLY A 232 15.77 20.09 12.01
C GLY A 232 14.93 18.86 11.84
N SER A 233 14.88 18.36 10.64
CA SER A 233 13.91 17.36 10.18
C SER A 233 14.34 15.92 10.38
N PHE A 234 15.36 15.59 11.23
CA PHE A 234 15.85 14.23 11.25
C PHE A 234 15.85 13.53 12.61
N PRO A 235 15.75 12.17 12.56
CA PRO A 235 15.33 11.30 13.64
C PRO A 235 16.34 11.17 14.79
N GLY A 236 15.89 10.51 15.83
CA GLY A 236 16.56 10.39 17.11
C GLY A 236 16.17 11.48 18.09
N ILE A 237 15.59 12.59 17.60
CA ILE A 237 15.13 13.73 18.38
C ILE A 237 13.60 13.74 18.35
N TYR A 238 13.03 13.68 19.51
CA TYR A 238 11.58 13.64 19.68
C TYR A 238 11.11 14.71 20.66
N VAL A 239 11.76 15.88 20.59
CA VAL A 239 11.42 17.06 21.36
C VAL A 239 10.80 18.08 20.40
N THR A 240 9.67 18.63 20.78
CA THR A 240 8.98 19.66 19.99
C THR A 240 9.86 20.89 19.79
N ASP A 241 9.89 21.42 18.58
CA ASP A 241 10.48 22.72 18.28
C ASP A 241 9.55 23.83 18.81
N GLU A 242 9.92 24.42 19.95
CA GLU A 242 9.13 25.48 20.60
C GLU A 242 9.00 26.75 19.75
N SER A 243 9.93 26.98 18.82
CA SER A 243 9.85 28.12 17.89
C SER A 243 8.74 27.96 16.86
N LYS A 244 8.41 26.72 16.51
CA LYS A 244 7.33 26.34 15.56
C LYS A 244 6.01 26.05 16.27
N PHE A 245 6.07 25.54 17.50
CA PHE A 245 4.93 25.13 18.31
C PHE A 245 4.98 25.82 19.70
N PRO A 246 4.74 27.13 19.77
CA PRO A 246 4.94 27.92 21.00
C PRO A 246 3.99 27.53 22.15
N GLU A 247 2.79 27.02 21.86
CA GLU A 247 1.87 26.49 22.89
C GLU A 247 2.12 25.02 23.22
N GLY A 248 3.04 24.38 22.49
CA GLY A 248 3.43 22.99 22.65
C GLY A 248 2.53 21.99 21.92
N MET A 249 3.05 20.77 21.77
CA MET A 249 2.40 19.73 20.97
C MET A 249 1.07 19.26 21.57
N ALA A 250 0.96 19.23 22.91
CA ALA A 250 -0.30 18.85 23.58
C ALA A 250 -1.43 19.86 23.31
N ALA A 251 -1.14 21.16 23.23
CA ALA A 251 -2.13 22.17 22.88
C ALA A 251 -2.56 22.04 21.42
N THR A 252 -1.63 21.76 20.52
CA THR A 252 -1.91 21.47 19.10
C THR A 252 -2.78 20.24 18.95
N ALA A 253 -2.47 19.14 19.66
CA ALA A 253 -3.28 17.93 19.66
C ALA A 253 -4.70 18.17 20.18
N LYS A 254 -4.81 18.94 21.28
CA LYS A 254 -6.13 19.33 21.83
C LYS A 254 -6.94 20.13 20.81
N TYR A 255 -6.32 21.06 20.08
CA TYR A 255 -6.99 21.86 19.05
C TYR A 255 -7.58 20.98 17.94
N VAL A 256 -6.85 19.93 17.52
CA VAL A 256 -7.30 18.94 16.54
C VAL A 256 -8.44 18.07 17.08
N THR A 257 -8.28 17.56 18.31
CA THR A 257 -9.28 16.65 18.91
C THR A 257 -10.57 17.35 19.30
N ASP A 258 -10.53 18.62 19.69
CA ASP A 258 -11.73 19.45 19.92
C ASP A 258 -12.57 19.62 18.63
N ARG A 259 -12.00 19.34 17.45
CA ARG A 259 -12.67 19.34 16.15
C ARG A 259 -13.13 17.95 15.70
N GLY A 260 -13.04 16.95 16.57
CA GLY A 260 -13.48 15.58 16.32
C GLY A 260 -12.53 14.74 15.48
N MET A 261 -11.27 15.17 15.32
CA MET A 261 -10.26 14.45 14.53
C MET A 261 -9.18 13.84 15.44
N VAL A 262 -8.57 12.77 14.98
CA VAL A 262 -7.39 12.16 15.59
C VAL A 262 -6.14 13.01 15.28
N PHE A 263 -5.28 13.17 16.27
CA PHE A 263 -4.00 13.81 16.13
C PHE A 263 -2.91 12.76 15.83
N GLY A 264 -2.17 12.94 14.73
CA GLY A 264 -1.14 12.04 14.25
C GLY A 264 0.23 12.69 14.13
N LEU A 265 1.28 11.90 14.35
CA LEU A 265 2.68 12.31 14.23
C LEU A 265 3.49 11.37 13.33
N TRP A 266 4.41 11.95 12.59
CA TRP A 266 5.48 11.25 11.89
C TRP A 266 6.70 11.04 12.80
N LEU A 267 7.32 9.86 12.68
CA LEU A 267 8.61 9.55 13.30
C LEU A 267 9.42 8.62 12.36
N ALA A 268 10.75 8.75 12.42
CA ALA A 268 11.68 7.77 11.86
C ALA A 268 12.46 7.10 13.02
N PRO A 269 11.82 6.17 13.73
CA PRO A 269 12.27 5.74 15.05
C PRO A 269 13.59 4.97 15.04
N PHE A 270 14.00 4.38 13.92
CA PHE A 270 15.15 3.47 13.86
C PHE A 270 16.45 4.10 13.39
N LEU A 271 16.46 5.43 13.24
CA LEU A 271 17.63 6.20 12.83
C LEU A 271 18.04 7.23 13.88
N LEU A 272 19.32 7.53 13.93
CA LEU A 272 19.94 8.59 14.72
C LEU A 272 20.77 9.48 13.81
N SER A 273 20.60 10.80 13.87
CA SER A 273 21.46 11.75 13.18
C SER A 273 22.67 12.14 14.03
N ASP A 274 23.86 12.18 13.44
CA ASP A 274 25.07 12.70 14.11
C ASP A 274 25.04 14.23 14.27
N GLN A 275 24.10 14.91 13.63
CA GLN A 275 23.82 16.34 13.81
C GLN A 275 22.83 16.61 14.95
N SER A 276 22.30 15.57 15.59
CA SER A 276 21.40 15.68 16.74
C SER A 276 22.15 16.22 17.96
N GLU A 277 21.55 17.16 18.69
CA GLU A 277 22.08 17.59 20.00
C GLU A 277 22.08 16.45 21.03
N PHE A 278 21.36 15.36 20.80
CA PHE A 278 21.29 14.16 21.63
C PHE A 278 22.20 13.04 21.13
N TYR A 279 23.02 13.30 20.11
CA TYR A 279 23.84 12.26 19.48
C TYR A 279 24.75 11.54 20.49
N GLU A 280 25.51 12.27 21.29
CA GLU A 280 26.45 11.68 22.25
C GLU A 280 25.74 10.85 23.34
N GLU A 281 24.50 11.19 23.70
CA GLU A 281 23.68 10.39 24.63
C GLU A 281 23.20 9.10 23.99
N LEU A 282 22.72 9.15 22.73
CA LEU A 282 22.06 8.05 22.03
C LEU A 282 23.01 7.17 21.22
N LYS A 283 24.18 7.67 20.87
CA LYS A 283 25.23 6.98 20.12
C LYS A 283 25.55 5.56 20.66
N PRO A 284 25.63 5.30 21.99
CA PRO A 284 25.87 3.97 22.49
C PRO A 284 24.74 2.94 22.19
N LEU A 285 23.61 3.37 21.65
CA LEU A 285 22.47 2.54 21.23
C LEU A 285 22.45 2.31 19.71
N SER A 286 23.35 2.97 18.97
CA SER A 286 23.42 2.89 17.50
C SER A 286 24.52 1.97 17.02
N LEU A 287 24.46 1.63 15.74
CA LEU A 287 25.52 0.94 15.01
C LEU A 287 26.47 1.99 14.42
N GLU A 288 27.35 2.55 15.23
CA GLU A 288 28.23 3.66 14.87
C GLU A 288 29.11 3.42 13.64
N THR A 289 29.48 2.17 13.38
CA THR A 289 30.31 1.79 12.22
C THR A 289 29.53 1.84 10.91
N VAL A 290 28.25 2.15 10.99
CA VAL A 290 27.32 2.12 9.87
C VAL A 290 26.74 3.51 9.68
N THR A 291 27.00 4.14 8.53
CA THR A 291 26.46 5.45 8.17
C THR A 291 25.59 5.33 6.94
N LEU A 292 24.37 5.87 7.03
CA LEU A 292 23.42 6.01 5.94
C LEU A 292 23.46 7.43 5.41
N GLY A 293 23.68 7.59 4.12
CA GLY A 293 23.99 8.90 3.58
C GLY A 293 25.25 9.47 4.27
N GLU A 294 25.21 10.73 4.68
CA GLU A 294 26.36 11.39 5.32
C GLU A 294 26.25 11.44 6.85
N HIS A 295 25.02 11.35 7.41
CA HIS A 295 24.76 11.77 8.80
C HIS A 295 23.88 10.81 9.61
N PHE A 296 23.46 9.64 9.07
CA PHE A 296 22.51 8.78 9.78
C PHE A 296 23.14 7.46 10.20
N HIS A 297 22.87 7.06 11.44
CA HIS A 297 23.26 5.77 12.01
C HIS A 297 22.01 5.00 12.40
N PRO A 298 21.84 3.74 11.97
CA PRO A 298 20.75 2.92 12.46
C PRO A 298 20.95 2.59 13.94
N PHE A 299 19.87 2.53 14.70
CA PHE A 299 19.92 1.99 16.05
C PHE A 299 20.13 0.46 16.01
N ASP A 300 20.75 -0.09 17.05
CA ASP A 300 20.81 -1.53 17.24
C ASP A 300 19.45 -2.05 17.71
N LEU A 301 18.64 -2.56 16.75
CA LEU A 301 17.29 -3.05 17.01
C LEU A 301 17.27 -4.31 17.90
N GLY A 302 18.41 -4.96 18.12
CA GLY A 302 18.57 -6.08 19.04
C GLY A 302 18.98 -5.68 20.46
N ASP A 303 19.31 -4.40 20.74
CA ASP A 303 19.73 -3.96 22.07
C ASP A 303 18.52 -3.68 22.98
N PRO A 304 18.39 -4.36 24.14
CA PRO A 304 17.30 -4.08 25.08
C PRO A 304 17.28 -2.64 25.62
N ARG A 305 18.43 -1.94 25.66
CA ARG A 305 18.50 -0.55 26.08
C ARG A 305 17.80 0.35 25.06
N TYR A 306 17.93 0.02 23.77
CA TYR A 306 17.22 0.72 22.72
C TYR A 306 15.70 0.48 22.80
N HIS A 307 15.27 -0.73 23.14
CA HIS A 307 13.84 -0.99 23.37
C HIS A 307 13.26 -0.13 24.50
N GLU A 308 14.03 0.12 25.57
CA GLU A 308 13.59 1.02 26.64
C GLU A 308 13.56 2.48 26.19
N HIS A 309 14.48 2.90 25.31
CA HIS A 309 14.42 4.20 24.66
C HIS A 309 13.15 4.37 23.82
N LEU A 310 12.80 3.37 23.01
CA LEU A 310 11.54 3.36 22.23
C LEU A 310 10.31 3.50 23.13
N ARG A 311 10.24 2.77 24.26
CA ARG A 311 9.14 2.90 25.20
C ARG A 311 9.01 4.33 25.75
N ARG A 312 10.12 4.97 26.13
CA ARG A 312 10.11 6.36 26.61
C ARG A 312 9.60 7.32 25.54
N VAL A 313 10.08 7.18 24.32
CA VAL A 313 9.66 8.01 23.17
C VAL A 313 8.15 7.87 22.93
N PHE A 314 7.66 6.65 22.74
CA PHE A 314 6.27 6.45 22.36
C PHE A 314 5.27 6.72 23.50
N ARG A 315 5.66 6.54 24.77
CA ARG A 315 4.88 7.03 25.91
C ARG A 315 4.74 8.55 25.88
N ARG A 316 5.84 9.29 25.65
CA ARG A 316 5.76 10.76 25.50
C ARG A 316 4.78 11.15 24.40
N MET A 317 4.89 10.53 23.21
CA MET A 317 3.99 10.85 22.08
C MET A 317 2.52 10.59 22.42
N THR A 318 2.22 9.49 23.11
CA THR A 318 0.83 9.11 23.42
C THR A 318 0.28 9.77 24.67
N GLU A 319 1.07 9.86 25.74
CA GLU A 319 0.60 10.32 27.07
C GLU A 319 0.75 11.84 27.24
N GLU A 320 1.88 12.42 26.77
CA GLU A 320 2.12 13.85 26.92
C GLU A 320 1.58 14.65 25.73
N TYR A 321 1.80 14.16 24.47
CA TYR A 321 1.37 14.89 23.27
C TYR A 321 -0.04 14.48 22.80
N GLY A 322 -0.56 13.33 23.21
CA GLY A 322 -1.92 12.90 22.88
C GLY A 322 -2.07 12.29 21.48
N ALA A 323 -0.98 11.90 20.84
CA ALA A 323 -1.04 11.27 19.52
C ALA A 323 -1.71 9.88 19.57
N ARG A 324 -2.53 9.59 18.54
CA ARG A 324 -3.24 8.31 18.35
C ARG A 324 -3.09 7.74 16.95
N TYR A 325 -2.25 8.36 16.14
CA TYR A 325 -1.83 7.90 14.82
C TYR A 325 -0.34 8.16 14.66
N PHE A 326 0.39 7.19 14.13
CA PHE A 326 1.81 7.31 13.83
C PHE A 326 2.12 6.88 12.40
N LYS A 327 2.79 7.74 11.64
CA LYS A 327 3.53 7.39 10.42
C LYS A 327 4.96 7.06 10.83
N LEU A 328 5.34 5.79 10.70
CA LEU A 328 6.68 5.28 11.04
C LEU A 328 7.47 5.13 9.74
N ASP A 329 8.48 5.97 9.57
CA ASP A 329 9.23 6.06 8.33
C ASP A 329 10.64 5.47 8.44
N PHE A 330 11.27 5.24 7.28
CA PHE A 330 12.61 4.69 7.13
C PHE A 330 12.83 3.35 7.85
N LEU A 331 11.79 2.54 8.01
CA LEU A 331 11.87 1.30 8.78
C LEU A 331 12.80 0.25 8.15
N ALA A 332 12.98 0.29 6.82
CA ALA A 332 13.89 -0.62 6.13
C ALA A 332 15.35 -0.13 6.14
N ALA A 333 15.61 1.10 6.54
CA ALA A 333 16.93 1.69 6.46
C ALA A 333 17.99 0.86 7.21
N SER A 334 17.64 0.32 8.39
CA SER A 334 18.52 -0.53 9.19
C SER A 334 18.72 -1.94 8.65
N ILE A 335 17.93 -2.38 7.67
CA ILE A 335 17.98 -3.75 7.14
C ILE A 335 18.46 -3.78 5.70
N ARG A 336 17.79 -3.04 4.82
CA ARG A 336 17.93 -3.17 3.37
C ARG A 336 19.21 -2.59 2.81
N TYR A 337 19.55 -1.39 3.23
CA TYR A 337 20.72 -0.68 2.68
C TYR A 337 22.05 -1.35 3.00
N PHE A 338 22.05 -2.28 3.96
CA PHE A 338 23.25 -2.94 4.43
C PHE A 338 23.45 -4.33 3.87
N LEU A 339 22.38 -5.04 3.59
CA LEU A 339 22.47 -6.38 2.98
C LEU A 339 22.79 -6.30 1.49
N ALA A 340 22.41 -5.21 0.81
CA ALA A 340 22.58 -5.08 -0.63
C ALA A 340 23.94 -4.50 -1.07
N ASP A 341 24.48 -3.51 -0.34
CA ASP A 341 25.53 -2.65 -0.90
C ASP A 341 26.98 -2.93 -0.46
N LYS A 342 27.22 -3.66 0.61
CA LYS A 342 28.59 -3.74 1.18
C LYS A 342 29.12 -5.14 1.45
N GLY A 343 28.38 -6.20 1.09
CA GLY A 343 28.82 -7.57 1.35
C GLY A 343 29.06 -7.88 2.84
N GLY A 344 28.57 -7.02 3.72
CA GLY A 344 28.68 -7.12 5.17
C GLY A 344 27.30 -7.22 5.80
N HIS A 345 27.11 -8.21 6.66
CA HIS A 345 25.87 -8.34 7.41
C HIS A 345 25.85 -7.32 8.54
N ILE A 346 24.77 -6.53 8.67
CA ILE A 346 24.46 -5.89 9.93
C ILE A 346 24.21 -7.00 10.94
N ARG A 347 25.03 -7.02 11.97
CA ARG A 347 24.83 -7.91 13.11
C ARG A 347 24.29 -7.09 14.26
N PHE A 348 22.99 -7.13 14.45
CA PHE A 348 22.39 -6.66 15.68
C PHE A 348 22.91 -7.48 16.85
N LYS A 349 22.90 -6.90 18.04
CA LYS A 349 23.43 -7.51 19.25
C LYS A 349 22.78 -8.87 19.56
N ASP A 350 21.49 -9.01 19.31
CA ASP A 350 20.73 -10.23 19.58
C ASP A 350 19.64 -10.45 18.53
N GLY A 351 19.59 -11.64 17.90
CA GLY A 351 18.59 -12.03 16.90
C GLY A 351 18.97 -11.71 15.45
N PHE A 352 18.22 -12.25 14.51
CA PHE A 352 18.33 -12.01 13.08
C PHE A 352 17.72 -10.66 12.69
N CYS A 353 18.10 -10.10 11.55
CA CYS A 353 17.74 -8.72 11.19
C CYS A 353 16.24 -8.47 11.14
N VAL A 354 15.45 -9.33 10.49
CA VAL A 354 13.98 -9.16 10.43
C VAL A 354 13.34 -9.43 11.79
N GLU A 355 13.86 -10.39 12.56
CA GLU A 355 13.43 -10.65 13.93
C GLU A 355 13.61 -9.43 14.83
N CYS A 356 14.77 -8.76 14.75
CA CYS A 356 15.05 -7.55 15.53
C CYS A 356 14.14 -6.39 15.11
N LEU A 357 13.91 -6.20 13.81
CA LEU A 357 12.93 -5.21 13.32
C LEU A 357 11.54 -5.45 13.91
N ARG A 358 11.05 -6.68 13.81
CA ARG A 358 9.73 -7.02 14.36
C ARG A 358 9.67 -6.88 15.87
N ARG A 359 10.75 -7.23 16.58
CA ARG A 359 10.85 -7.05 18.03
C ARG A 359 10.76 -5.57 18.41
N ALA A 360 11.48 -4.69 17.71
CA ALA A 360 11.39 -3.25 17.92
C ALA A 360 9.98 -2.70 17.63
N LEU A 361 9.34 -3.14 16.52
CA LEU A 361 7.94 -2.78 16.21
C LEU A 361 6.95 -3.33 17.26
N THR A 362 7.20 -4.53 17.80
CA THR A 362 6.39 -5.10 18.89
C THR A 362 6.48 -4.23 20.13
N VAL A 363 7.67 -3.78 20.52
CA VAL A 363 7.86 -2.84 21.63
C VAL A 363 7.07 -1.56 21.43
N VAL A 364 7.06 -1.02 20.21
CA VAL A 364 6.25 0.16 19.90
C VAL A 364 4.75 -0.15 20.05
N ARG A 365 4.27 -1.24 19.43
CA ARG A 365 2.85 -1.64 19.49
C ARG A 365 2.37 -1.88 20.93
N GLU A 366 3.15 -2.58 21.73
CA GLU A 366 2.84 -2.82 23.14
C GLU A 366 2.80 -1.53 23.97
N THR A 367 3.66 -0.56 23.61
CA THR A 367 3.73 0.72 24.32
C THR A 367 2.55 1.62 24.02
N VAL A 368 2.16 1.71 22.74
CA VAL A 368 1.07 2.63 22.32
C VAL A 368 -0.31 2.00 22.50
N GLY A 369 -0.39 0.67 22.56
CA GLY A 369 -1.65 -0.07 22.71
C GLY A 369 -2.37 -0.36 21.37
N PRO A 370 -3.41 -1.19 21.39
CA PRO A 370 -4.09 -1.66 20.17
C PRO A 370 -4.92 -0.59 19.47
N ASP A 371 -5.38 0.43 20.18
CA ASP A 371 -6.28 1.47 19.66
C ASP A 371 -5.55 2.58 18.89
N VAL A 372 -4.22 2.58 18.91
CA VAL A 372 -3.41 3.55 18.16
C VAL A 372 -3.18 3.02 16.76
N PHE A 373 -3.51 3.82 15.75
CA PHE A 373 -3.24 3.48 14.35
C PHE A 373 -1.76 3.73 14.01
N MET A 374 -1.10 2.73 13.48
CA MET A 374 0.28 2.86 13.00
C MET A 374 0.39 2.46 11.54
N ILE A 375 1.06 3.29 10.75
CA ILE A 375 1.35 3.04 9.35
C ILE A 375 2.85 2.99 9.10
N SER A 376 3.30 2.06 8.26
CA SER A 376 4.69 2.02 7.80
C SER A 376 4.91 2.90 6.57
N CYS A 377 6.10 3.49 6.49
CA CYS A 377 6.63 4.13 5.30
C CYS A 377 8.10 3.72 5.14
N GLY A 378 8.58 3.58 3.90
CA GLY A 378 9.95 3.14 3.67
C GLY A 378 10.29 1.82 4.38
N ALA A 379 9.43 0.80 4.29
CA ALA A 379 9.49 -0.42 5.08
C ALA A 379 9.51 -1.69 4.23
N PRO A 380 10.04 -2.82 4.78
CA PRO A 380 9.74 -4.12 4.23
C PRO A 380 8.25 -4.41 4.38
N THR A 381 7.58 -4.76 3.27
CA THR A 381 6.12 -4.86 3.22
C THR A 381 5.57 -5.89 4.22
N LEU A 382 6.05 -7.13 4.16
CA LEU A 382 5.54 -8.20 5.02
C LEU A 382 5.97 -8.09 6.48
N ALA A 383 7.15 -7.55 6.77
CA ALA A 383 7.69 -7.52 8.14
C ALA A 383 6.85 -6.69 9.13
N GLY A 384 6.03 -5.76 8.65
CA GLY A 384 5.11 -4.96 9.48
C GLY A 384 3.76 -5.63 9.78
N VAL A 385 3.41 -6.70 9.04
CA VAL A 385 2.10 -7.35 9.15
C VAL A 385 1.89 -7.95 10.54
N GLY A 386 0.70 -7.77 11.09
CA GLY A 386 0.34 -8.16 12.45
C GLY A 386 0.76 -7.17 13.54
N LEU A 387 1.54 -6.11 13.20
CA LEU A 387 2.01 -5.08 14.11
C LEU A 387 1.53 -3.68 13.71
N LEU A 388 1.38 -3.43 12.43
CA LEU A 388 0.98 -2.16 11.83
C LEU A 388 -0.42 -2.27 11.22
N ASN A 389 -1.20 -1.18 11.28
CA ASN A 389 -2.56 -1.12 10.75
C ASN A 389 -2.56 -0.81 9.25
N GLY A 390 -1.56 -0.08 8.77
CA GLY A 390 -1.45 0.37 7.39
C GLY A 390 -0.03 0.35 6.87
N ALA A 391 0.10 0.46 5.56
CA ALA A 391 1.39 0.60 4.90
C ALA A 391 1.30 1.53 3.69
N ARG A 392 2.30 2.40 3.50
CA ARG A 392 2.52 3.14 2.26
C ARG A 392 2.72 2.14 1.12
N MET A 393 2.09 2.38 -0.01
CA MET A 393 2.11 1.46 -1.16
C MET A 393 3.12 1.84 -2.24
N SER A 394 3.63 3.07 -2.22
CA SER A 394 4.55 3.62 -3.23
C SER A 394 5.58 4.53 -2.59
N THR A 395 6.50 5.06 -3.41
CA THR A 395 7.33 6.20 -3.03
C THR A 395 6.48 7.45 -2.81
N ASP A 396 7.09 8.51 -2.25
CA ASP A 396 6.40 9.79 -2.10
C ASP A 396 6.01 10.37 -3.46
N ILE A 397 4.78 10.88 -3.55
CA ILE A 397 4.23 11.45 -4.80
C ILE A 397 4.97 12.72 -5.26
N ILE A 398 5.54 13.47 -4.31
CA ILE A 398 6.32 14.68 -4.57
C ILE A 398 7.64 14.59 -3.82
N TRP A 399 8.72 14.69 -4.57
CA TRP A 399 10.06 14.95 -4.07
C TRP A 399 10.36 16.42 -4.37
N GLY A 400 10.86 17.17 -3.43
CA GLY A 400 11.17 18.58 -3.64
C GLY A 400 12.07 18.84 -4.87
N LYS A 401 12.23 20.09 -5.26
CA LYS A 401 13.07 20.48 -6.40
C LYS A 401 14.52 20.02 -6.19
N SER A 402 14.95 19.07 -7.02
CA SER A 402 16.36 18.76 -7.23
C SER A 402 16.57 18.45 -8.72
N PRO A 403 17.64 18.96 -9.35
CA PRO A 403 17.98 18.61 -10.71
C PRO A 403 18.27 17.11 -10.89
N ASP A 404 18.55 16.40 -9.81
CA ASP A 404 18.89 14.98 -9.79
C ASP A 404 17.64 14.08 -9.63
N PHE A 405 16.47 14.66 -9.34
CA PHE A 405 15.23 13.88 -9.20
C PHE A 405 14.43 13.83 -10.50
N PRO A 406 13.71 12.72 -10.74
CA PRO A 406 12.75 12.61 -11.83
C PRO A 406 11.70 13.73 -11.78
N THR A 407 11.07 14.02 -12.92
CA THR A 407 9.93 14.95 -12.94
C THR A 407 8.80 14.41 -12.06
N TYR A 408 8.01 15.29 -11.46
CA TYR A 408 6.87 14.88 -10.63
C TYR A 408 5.90 13.94 -11.38
N TRP A 409 5.72 14.12 -12.69
CA TRP A 409 4.86 13.21 -13.49
C TRP A 409 5.43 11.79 -13.54
N SER A 410 6.74 11.64 -13.75
CA SER A 410 7.37 10.32 -13.75
C SER A 410 7.13 9.59 -12.42
N ILE A 411 7.25 10.30 -11.30
CA ILE A 411 7.00 9.76 -9.96
C ILE A 411 5.51 9.41 -9.80
N MET A 412 4.60 10.32 -10.15
CA MET A 412 3.16 10.11 -10.06
C MET A 412 2.72 8.88 -10.87
N LYS A 413 3.25 8.73 -12.09
CA LYS A 413 2.99 7.56 -12.94
C LYS A 413 3.43 6.26 -12.28
N ASP A 414 4.61 6.24 -11.69
CA ASP A 414 5.13 5.08 -10.96
C ASP A 414 4.29 4.77 -9.70
N CYS A 415 3.84 5.80 -8.98
CA CYS A 415 2.93 5.63 -7.86
C CYS A 415 1.59 5.03 -8.30
N ILE A 416 0.96 5.54 -9.36
CA ILE A 416 -0.31 5.03 -9.88
C ILE A 416 -0.19 3.54 -10.22
N ARG A 417 0.87 3.14 -10.93
CA ARG A 417 1.13 1.73 -11.25
C ARG A 417 1.30 0.90 -9.98
N THR A 418 2.18 1.29 -9.07
CA THR A 418 2.52 0.53 -7.88
C THR A 418 1.31 0.36 -6.95
N ILE A 419 0.54 1.43 -6.72
CA ILE A 419 -0.68 1.41 -5.90
C ILE A 419 -1.70 0.43 -6.47
N SER A 420 -1.95 0.49 -7.77
CA SER A 420 -2.92 -0.39 -8.43
C SER A 420 -2.48 -1.85 -8.42
N CYS A 421 -1.19 -2.12 -8.60
CA CYS A 421 -0.63 -3.47 -8.53
C CYS A 421 -0.72 -4.10 -7.13
N ARG A 422 -0.69 -3.30 -6.06
CA ARG A 422 -0.75 -3.73 -4.65
C ARG A 422 -2.15 -3.71 -4.04
N GLY A 423 -3.19 -3.47 -4.84
CA GLY A 423 -4.57 -3.38 -4.38
C GLY A 423 -5.05 -4.59 -3.58
N PHE A 424 -4.55 -5.80 -3.90
CA PHE A 424 -4.92 -7.05 -3.27
C PHE A 424 -4.57 -7.16 -1.77
N PHE A 425 -3.68 -6.31 -1.26
CA PHE A 425 -3.36 -6.25 0.18
C PHE A 425 -4.38 -5.46 0.99
N ASN A 426 -5.10 -4.52 0.34
CA ASN A 426 -5.94 -3.57 1.06
C ASN A 426 -7.02 -4.25 1.91
N ARG A 427 -7.03 -3.93 3.20
CA ARG A 427 -7.97 -4.41 4.23
C ARG A 427 -7.96 -5.93 4.47
N LYS A 428 -7.10 -6.67 3.76
CA LYS A 428 -6.79 -8.07 4.08
C LYS A 428 -5.59 -8.15 5.01
N VAL A 429 -4.54 -7.44 4.68
CA VAL A 429 -3.25 -7.46 5.37
C VAL A 429 -3.03 -6.19 6.19
N PHE A 430 -3.33 -5.04 5.59
CA PHE A 430 -3.29 -3.71 6.20
C PHE A 430 -4.16 -2.72 5.39
N VAL A 431 -4.32 -1.49 5.88
CA VAL A 431 -4.86 -0.38 5.09
C VAL A 431 -3.78 0.09 4.12
N ASN A 432 -4.09 0.11 2.83
CA ASN A 432 -3.20 0.69 1.83
C ASN A 432 -3.17 2.22 1.97
N ASP A 433 -1.98 2.80 1.93
CA ASP A 433 -1.80 4.24 1.86
C ASP A 433 -1.22 4.63 0.48
N PRO A 434 -2.02 5.30 -0.37
CA PRO A 434 -1.57 5.72 -1.70
C PRO A 434 -0.64 6.93 -1.66
N ASP A 435 -0.38 7.52 -0.50
CA ASP A 435 0.18 8.84 -0.27
C ASP A 435 -0.83 9.98 -0.37
N GLY A 436 -0.36 11.21 -0.15
CA GLY A 436 -1.19 12.41 -0.12
C GLY A 436 -1.88 12.73 -1.45
N LEU A 437 -3.14 13.13 -1.37
CA LEU A 437 -3.83 13.70 -2.50
C LEU A 437 -3.37 15.15 -2.68
N VAL A 438 -2.68 15.41 -3.78
CA VAL A 438 -2.23 16.74 -4.18
C VAL A 438 -2.93 17.15 -5.46
N SER A 439 -3.59 18.30 -5.42
CA SER A 439 -4.40 18.80 -6.54
C SER A 439 -4.15 20.27 -6.90
N ARG A 440 -3.17 20.92 -6.24
CA ARG A 440 -2.85 22.34 -6.46
C ARG A 440 -2.28 22.59 -7.84
N ASP A 441 -2.58 23.79 -8.39
CA ASP A 441 -2.06 24.29 -9.65
C ASP A 441 -1.08 25.47 -9.48
N VAL A 442 -0.60 25.65 -8.26
CA VAL A 442 0.37 26.71 -7.91
C VAL A 442 1.60 26.08 -7.31
N ASP A 443 2.76 26.33 -7.91
CA ASP A 443 4.05 25.93 -7.38
C ASP A 443 4.30 26.65 -6.05
N GLN A 444 4.43 25.90 -4.96
CA GLN A 444 4.73 26.43 -3.63
C GLN A 444 6.26 26.49 -3.35
N GLY A 445 7.08 26.47 -4.40
CA GLY A 445 8.54 26.43 -4.30
C GLY A 445 9.14 25.03 -4.43
N ASP A 446 8.31 24.01 -4.56
CA ASP A 446 8.69 22.59 -4.68
C ASP A 446 8.73 22.08 -6.14
N GLY A 447 8.32 22.91 -7.11
CA GLY A 447 8.25 22.54 -8.53
C GLY A 447 6.99 21.77 -8.91
N PHE A 448 6.10 21.49 -7.95
CA PHE A 448 4.85 20.80 -8.23
C PHE A 448 3.78 21.80 -8.72
N ASN A 449 3.29 21.54 -9.91
CA ASN A 449 2.21 22.29 -10.54
C ASN A 449 1.49 21.34 -11.50
N CYS A 450 0.50 20.60 -11.00
CA CYS A 450 -0.20 19.62 -11.82
C CYS A 450 -1.28 20.25 -12.69
N THR A 451 -1.40 19.76 -13.91
CA THR A 451 -2.53 20.05 -14.79
C THR A 451 -3.84 19.58 -14.17
N TRP A 452 -4.98 20.01 -14.72
CA TRP A 452 -6.27 19.49 -14.30
C TRP A 452 -6.37 17.98 -14.52
N SER A 453 -5.93 17.49 -15.68
CA SER A 453 -5.99 16.07 -16.05
C SER A 453 -5.15 15.19 -15.10
N GLU A 454 -3.97 15.66 -14.71
CA GLU A 454 -3.10 14.96 -13.75
C GLU A 454 -3.73 14.92 -12.34
N ALA A 455 -4.29 16.04 -11.88
CA ALA A 455 -4.97 16.09 -10.57
C ALA A 455 -6.22 15.19 -10.53
N GLU A 456 -7.01 15.17 -11.60
CA GLU A 456 -8.18 14.29 -11.72
C GLU A 456 -7.76 12.82 -11.78
N LEU A 457 -6.73 12.48 -12.57
CA LEU A 457 -6.19 11.12 -12.64
C LEU A 457 -5.66 10.65 -11.28
N TRP A 458 -4.92 11.51 -10.55
CA TRP A 458 -4.45 11.17 -9.21
C TRP A 458 -5.60 10.96 -8.22
N SER A 459 -6.63 11.81 -8.28
CA SER A 459 -7.85 11.61 -7.50
C SER A 459 -8.53 10.27 -7.80
N ILE A 460 -8.59 9.86 -9.07
CA ILE A 460 -9.11 8.55 -9.49
C ILE A 460 -8.24 7.42 -8.95
N ALA A 461 -6.91 7.53 -9.02
CA ALA A 461 -6.00 6.52 -8.48
C ALA A 461 -6.18 6.35 -6.95
N VAL A 462 -6.31 7.44 -6.20
CA VAL A 462 -6.61 7.42 -4.77
C VAL A 462 -7.98 6.78 -4.50
N ALA A 463 -9.01 7.13 -5.28
CA ALA A 463 -10.34 6.50 -5.17
C ALA A 463 -10.28 4.99 -5.39
N MET A 464 -9.55 4.53 -6.41
CA MET A 464 -9.40 3.13 -6.77
C MET A 464 -8.47 2.35 -5.83
N SER A 465 -7.63 3.02 -5.05
CA SER A 465 -6.78 2.37 -4.04
C SER A 465 -7.59 1.76 -2.90
N GLY A 466 -8.76 2.34 -2.61
CA GLY A 466 -9.65 1.89 -1.53
C GLY A 466 -9.08 2.05 -0.12
N GLY A 467 -7.94 2.68 0.02
CA GLY A 467 -7.22 2.88 1.28
C GLY A 467 -7.45 4.24 1.93
N SER A 468 -6.41 4.80 2.56
CA SER A 468 -6.46 6.13 3.18
C SER A 468 -6.69 7.24 2.16
N VAL A 469 -7.30 8.35 2.59
CA VAL A 469 -7.54 9.54 1.75
C VAL A 469 -7.10 10.78 2.53
N LEU A 470 -5.87 11.20 2.33
CA LEU A 470 -5.28 12.35 3.01
C LEU A 470 -4.98 13.46 2.00
N SER A 471 -5.61 14.63 2.15
CA SER A 471 -5.23 15.80 1.36
C SER A 471 -3.89 16.35 1.86
N ASN A 472 -3.03 16.73 0.93
CA ASN A 472 -1.75 17.39 1.23
C ASN A 472 -1.72 18.83 0.66
N ASP A 473 -2.90 19.45 0.53
CA ASP A 473 -3.05 20.84 0.09
C ASP A 473 -3.72 21.69 1.17
N GLU A 474 -3.48 23.00 1.15
CA GLU A 474 -4.29 23.97 1.89
C GLU A 474 -5.65 24.11 1.19
N LEU A 475 -6.70 23.50 1.76
CA LEU A 475 -8.03 23.45 1.13
C LEU A 475 -8.63 24.81 0.83
N GLU A 476 -8.34 25.83 1.64
CA GLU A 476 -8.80 27.19 1.41
C GLU A 476 -8.17 27.85 0.17
N ASN A 477 -6.97 27.45 -0.19
CA ASN A 477 -6.22 28.00 -1.33
C ASN A 477 -6.57 27.32 -2.65
N LEU A 478 -7.25 26.17 -2.60
CA LEU A 478 -7.72 25.47 -3.79
C LEU A 478 -8.96 26.15 -4.38
N SER A 479 -9.04 26.18 -5.70
CA SER A 479 -10.30 26.52 -6.37
C SER A 479 -11.41 25.52 -5.98
N PRO A 480 -12.69 25.91 -6.00
CA PRO A 480 -13.79 25.00 -5.67
C PRO A 480 -13.77 23.70 -6.51
N ALA A 481 -13.37 23.78 -7.78
CA ALA A 481 -13.27 22.62 -8.65
C ALA A 481 -12.17 21.63 -8.17
N ARG A 482 -10.96 22.12 -7.88
CA ARG A 482 -9.85 21.29 -7.40
C ARG A 482 -10.11 20.73 -6.01
N ARG A 483 -10.72 21.49 -5.12
CA ARG A 483 -11.14 21.00 -3.80
C ARG A 483 -12.13 19.84 -3.91
N ARG A 484 -13.01 19.84 -4.93
CA ARG A 484 -13.94 18.74 -5.17
C ARG A 484 -13.26 17.42 -5.55
N LEU A 485 -12.04 17.45 -6.08
CA LEU A 485 -11.26 16.23 -6.33
C LEU A 485 -10.97 15.46 -5.05
N TYR A 486 -10.85 16.13 -3.90
CA TYR A 486 -10.75 15.53 -2.58
C TYR A 486 -12.12 15.24 -1.96
N THR A 487 -12.97 16.28 -1.82
CA THR A 487 -14.18 16.16 -0.99
C THR A 487 -15.21 15.19 -1.54
N ARG A 488 -15.22 14.92 -2.85
CA ARG A 488 -16.10 13.92 -3.46
C ARG A 488 -15.63 12.48 -3.30
N LEU A 489 -14.38 12.26 -2.85
CA LEU A 489 -13.91 10.92 -2.48
C LEU A 489 -14.43 10.47 -1.12
N LEU A 490 -15.08 11.35 -0.37
CA LEU A 490 -15.46 11.12 1.01
C LEU A 490 -16.94 10.74 1.18
N PRO A 491 -17.23 9.69 1.95
CA PRO A 491 -16.29 8.73 2.53
C PRO A 491 -15.76 7.75 1.47
N PRO A 492 -14.54 7.20 1.62
CA PRO A 492 -14.00 6.23 0.68
C PRO A 492 -14.74 4.88 0.72
N LEU A 493 -14.71 4.14 -0.40
CA LEU A 493 -15.38 2.83 -0.49
C LEU A 493 -14.74 1.75 0.40
N GLY A 494 -13.45 1.83 0.68
CA GLY A 494 -12.74 0.81 1.42
C GLY A 494 -12.49 -0.50 0.65
N LYS A 495 -12.71 -0.51 -0.66
CA LYS A 495 -12.38 -1.62 -1.59
C LYS A 495 -11.39 -1.11 -2.64
N SER A 496 -10.42 -1.95 -2.99
CA SER A 496 -9.43 -1.63 -4.01
C SER A 496 -9.83 -2.14 -5.38
N GLY A 497 -9.47 -1.37 -6.40
CA GLY A 497 -9.43 -1.84 -7.78
C GLY A 497 -8.16 -2.64 -8.07
N HIS A 498 -8.16 -3.32 -9.21
CA HIS A 498 -7.01 -4.01 -9.76
C HIS A 498 -6.89 -3.73 -11.27
N PRO A 499 -5.67 -3.78 -11.84
CA PRO A 499 -5.49 -3.57 -13.27
C PRO A 499 -5.98 -4.79 -14.07
N VAL A 500 -6.82 -4.56 -15.08
CA VAL A 500 -7.38 -5.63 -15.95
C VAL A 500 -6.35 -6.11 -16.95
N ASP A 501 -5.46 -5.23 -17.35
CA ASP A 501 -4.46 -5.41 -18.41
C ASP A 501 -3.02 -5.53 -17.87
N LEU A 502 -2.86 -6.01 -16.63
CA LEU A 502 -1.58 -6.07 -15.89
C LEU A 502 -0.46 -6.77 -16.67
N PHE A 503 -0.77 -7.86 -17.37
CA PHE A 503 0.22 -8.64 -18.14
C PHE A 503 0.17 -8.34 -19.66
N GLU A 504 -0.64 -7.39 -20.09
CA GLU A 504 -0.76 -7.02 -21.51
C GLU A 504 0.19 -5.86 -21.88
N GLN A 505 0.55 -5.03 -20.90
CA GLN A 505 1.41 -3.85 -21.11
C GLN A 505 2.13 -3.42 -19.82
N PRO A 506 3.30 -2.74 -19.92
CA PRO A 506 4.08 -2.34 -18.74
C PRO A 506 3.36 -1.36 -17.82
N GLU A 507 2.48 -0.55 -18.38
CA GLU A 507 1.70 0.46 -17.66
C GLU A 507 0.21 0.17 -17.86
N PRO A 508 -0.46 -0.44 -16.85
CA PRO A 508 -1.88 -0.74 -16.95
C PRO A 508 -2.72 0.49 -17.23
N THR A 509 -3.66 0.38 -18.17
CA THR A 509 -4.54 1.49 -18.58
C THR A 509 -5.98 1.31 -18.14
N ALA A 510 -6.36 0.10 -17.73
CA ALA A 510 -7.72 -0.23 -17.31
C ALA A 510 -7.71 -0.86 -15.91
N HIS A 511 -8.41 -0.24 -14.98
CA HIS A 511 -8.52 -0.73 -13.60
C HIS A 511 -9.99 -0.95 -13.25
N VAL A 512 -10.31 -2.08 -12.64
CA VAL A 512 -11.67 -2.42 -12.21
C VAL A 512 -11.72 -2.62 -10.70
N LEU A 513 -12.76 -2.06 -10.07
CA LEU A 513 -13.15 -2.31 -8.70
C LEU A 513 -14.52 -2.99 -8.71
N ASP A 514 -14.61 -4.20 -8.18
CA ASP A 514 -15.86 -4.93 -8.05
C ASP A 514 -16.53 -4.58 -6.72
N TRP A 515 -17.70 -3.91 -6.79
CA TRP A 515 -18.44 -3.54 -5.61
C TRP A 515 -19.30 -4.72 -5.09
N ASP A 516 -20.14 -5.30 -5.93
CA ASP A 516 -21.09 -6.35 -5.56
C ASP A 516 -21.45 -7.34 -6.70
N GLY A 517 -20.63 -7.41 -7.75
CA GLY A 517 -20.85 -8.24 -8.94
C GLY A 517 -21.76 -7.61 -10.00
N ASP A 518 -22.82 -6.90 -9.61
CA ASP A 518 -23.71 -6.18 -10.52
C ASP A 518 -23.32 -4.71 -10.68
N VAL A 519 -22.48 -4.21 -9.79
CA VAL A 519 -21.91 -2.84 -9.80
C VAL A 519 -20.41 -2.92 -9.77
N LYS A 520 -19.78 -2.30 -10.75
CA LYS A 520 -18.31 -2.14 -10.82
C LYS A 520 -17.93 -0.72 -11.13
N PHE A 521 -16.74 -0.34 -10.71
CA PHE A 521 -16.10 0.90 -11.15
C PHE A 521 -14.98 0.56 -12.12
N LEU A 522 -14.92 1.30 -13.21
CA LEU A 522 -13.89 1.17 -14.23
C LEU A 522 -13.14 2.49 -14.35
N ALA A 523 -11.84 2.49 -14.13
CA ALA A 523 -10.98 3.61 -14.49
C ALA A 523 -10.21 3.28 -15.77
N LEU A 524 -10.24 4.20 -16.74
CA LEU A 524 -9.46 4.16 -17.97
C LEU A 524 -8.45 5.30 -17.95
N CYS A 525 -7.17 5.01 -18.11
CA CYS A 525 -6.06 5.93 -17.92
C CYS A 525 -5.17 6.03 -19.16
N ASN A 526 -4.80 7.25 -19.52
CA ASN A 526 -3.71 7.51 -20.46
C ASN A 526 -2.49 8.01 -19.68
N LEU A 527 -1.58 7.10 -19.36
CA LEU A 527 -0.34 7.41 -18.62
C LEU A 527 0.80 7.87 -19.53
N GLY A 528 0.59 7.87 -20.86
CA GLY A 528 1.61 8.26 -21.85
C GLY A 528 1.58 9.74 -22.20
N ASP A 529 2.62 10.20 -22.89
CA ASP A 529 2.83 11.60 -23.28
C ASP A 529 2.11 12.02 -24.58
N LYS A 530 1.29 11.13 -25.13
CA LYS A 530 0.56 11.38 -26.39
C LYS A 530 -0.92 11.11 -26.21
N MET A 531 -1.73 11.93 -26.86
CA MET A 531 -3.17 11.69 -26.97
C MET A 531 -3.43 10.35 -27.65
N LYS A 532 -4.33 9.56 -27.08
CA LYS A 532 -4.76 8.26 -27.63
C LYS A 532 -6.19 7.91 -27.20
N ASP A 533 -6.83 7.02 -27.94
CA ASP A 533 -8.05 6.37 -27.49
C ASP A 533 -7.71 5.29 -26.45
N VAL A 534 -8.45 5.26 -25.35
CA VAL A 534 -8.36 4.22 -24.33
C VAL A 534 -9.68 3.47 -24.28
N THR A 535 -9.64 2.16 -24.54
CA THR A 535 -10.85 1.36 -24.75
C THR A 535 -10.79 0.08 -23.93
N LEU A 536 -11.93 -0.29 -23.33
CA LEU A 536 -12.13 -1.62 -22.74
C LEU A 536 -13.44 -2.24 -23.23
N ASP A 537 -13.37 -3.49 -23.70
CA ASP A 537 -14.52 -4.37 -23.89
C ASP A 537 -15.00 -4.86 -22.51
N LEU A 538 -16.25 -4.55 -22.16
CA LEU A 538 -16.81 -4.85 -20.86
C LEU A 538 -17.03 -6.35 -20.61
N SER A 539 -16.95 -7.20 -21.65
CA SER A 539 -16.96 -8.65 -21.50
C SER A 539 -15.74 -9.14 -20.70
N LYS A 540 -14.58 -8.47 -20.83
CA LYS A 540 -13.37 -8.80 -20.06
C LYS A 540 -13.58 -8.73 -18.53
N ILE A 541 -14.55 -7.93 -18.09
CA ILE A 541 -14.87 -7.73 -16.66
C ILE A 541 -16.29 -8.20 -16.32
N GLY A 542 -16.95 -8.94 -17.23
CA GLY A 542 -18.28 -9.50 -17.01
C GLY A 542 -19.42 -8.47 -16.95
N MET A 543 -19.25 -7.31 -17.61
CA MET A 543 -20.19 -6.18 -17.58
C MET A 543 -20.75 -5.81 -18.96
N SER A 544 -20.82 -6.75 -19.91
CA SER A 544 -21.50 -6.51 -21.18
C SER A 544 -22.95 -6.07 -20.97
N GLY A 545 -23.40 -5.07 -21.73
CA GLY A 545 -24.75 -4.50 -21.62
C GLY A 545 -24.98 -3.70 -20.34
N ALA A 546 -23.95 -3.27 -19.63
CA ALA A 546 -24.10 -2.45 -18.43
C ALA A 546 -24.47 -0.99 -18.77
N LEU A 547 -25.26 -0.38 -17.88
CA LEU A 547 -25.36 1.08 -17.80
C LEU A 547 -24.01 1.64 -17.37
N ALA A 548 -23.50 2.63 -18.10
CA ALA A 548 -22.29 3.36 -17.75
C ALA A 548 -22.62 4.82 -17.40
N VAL A 549 -22.05 5.29 -16.29
CA VAL A 549 -22.16 6.67 -15.80
C VAL A 549 -20.76 7.18 -15.51
N ASP A 550 -20.42 8.36 -16.03
CA ASP A 550 -19.17 9.04 -15.71
C ASP A 550 -19.21 9.55 -14.26
N CYS A 551 -18.30 9.06 -13.43
CA CYS A 551 -18.29 9.32 -11.98
C CYS A 551 -17.96 10.78 -11.64
N MET A 552 -17.11 11.44 -12.45
CA MET A 552 -16.66 12.79 -12.17
C MET A 552 -17.72 13.84 -12.54
N SER A 553 -18.44 13.66 -13.63
CA SER A 553 -19.48 14.57 -14.11
C SER A 553 -20.89 14.14 -13.73
N GLY A 554 -21.14 12.87 -13.42
CA GLY A 554 -22.48 12.30 -13.25
C GLY A 554 -23.22 12.09 -14.57
N LYS A 555 -22.54 12.22 -15.72
CA LYS A 555 -23.15 12.06 -17.03
C LYS A 555 -23.46 10.61 -17.34
N VAL A 556 -24.70 10.33 -17.71
CA VAL A 556 -25.12 9.01 -18.21
C VAL A 556 -24.57 8.83 -19.62
N ILE A 557 -23.73 7.82 -19.81
CA ILE A 557 -23.18 7.43 -21.12
C ILE A 557 -24.20 6.54 -21.85
N GLY A 558 -24.86 5.64 -21.13
CA GLY A 558 -25.87 4.73 -21.65
C GLY A 558 -25.53 3.26 -21.43
N ILE A 559 -26.33 2.38 -22.00
CA ILE A 559 -26.10 0.92 -21.98
C ILE A 559 -25.15 0.56 -23.12
N THR A 560 -24.03 -0.08 -22.75
CA THR A 560 -22.96 -0.38 -23.70
C THR A 560 -22.22 -1.68 -23.41
N ASP A 561 -21.54 -2.22 -24.42
CA ASP A 561 -20.64 -3.37 -24.31
C ASP A 561 -19.18 -2.94 -24.29
N THR A 562 -18.91 -1.65 -24.56
CA THR A 562 -17.56 -1.12 -24.66
C THR A 562 -17.53 0.32 -24.15
N ILE A 563 -16.52 0.66 -23.35
CA ILE A 563 -16.22 2.04 -22.98
C ILE A 563 -14.98 2.50 -23.74
N THR A 564 -15.08 3.67 -24.37
CA THR A 564 -13.95 4.33 -25.04
C THR A 564 -13.86 5.79 -24.58
N VAL A 565 -12.72 6.14 -24.00
CA VAL A 565 -12.31 7.54 -23.82
C VAL A 565 -11.58 7.94 -25.09
N LYS A 566 -12.29 8.68 -25.98
CA LYS A 566 -11.72 9.13 -27.25
C LYS A 566 -10.78 10.31 -27.04
N ASN A 567 -9.66 10.30 -27.76
CA ASN A 567 -8.66 11.36 -27.69
C ASN A 567 -8.30 11.72 -26.24
N ALA A 568 -8.11 10.71 -25.39
CA ALA A 568 -7.69 10.93 -24.01
C ALA A 568 -6.39 11.73 -23.99
N ASP A 569 -6.40 12.87 -23.32
CA ASP A 569 -5.23 13.73 -23.17
C ASP A 569 -4.06 12.95 -22.53
N PRO A 570 -2.82 13.36 -22.77
CA PRO A 570 -1.70 12.87 -21.97
C PRO A 570 -1.99 13.05 -20.48
N HIS A 571 -1.55 12.08 -19.69
CA HIS A 571 -1.65 12.11 -18.22
C HIS A 571 -3.08 12.31 -17.72
N SER A 572 -4.04 11.59 -18.28
CA SER A 572 -5.45 11.73 -17.96
C SER A 572 -6.12 10.42 -17.59
N GLY A 573 -7.24 10.50 -16.89
CA GLY A 573 -8.06 9.36 -16.54
C GLY A 573 -9.55 9.70 -16.55
N ALA A 574 -10.37 8.67 -16.71
CA ALA A 574 -11.81 8.75 -16.55
C ALA A 574 -12.30 7.56 -15.72
N MET A 575 -13.23 7.79 -14.81
CA MET A 575 -13.80 6.76 -13.95
C MET A 575 -15.29 6.62 -14.24
N PHE A 576 -15.73 5.37 -14.41
CA PHE A 576 -17.12 5.03 -14.74
C PHE A 576 -17.71 4.10 -13.68
N LEU A 577 -18.93 4.41 -13.24
CA LEU A 577 -19.78 3.44 -12.57
C LEU A 577 -20.47 2.59 -13.64
N LEU A 578 -20.35 1.29 -13.53
CA LEU A 578 -21.01 0.31 -14.38
C LEU A 578 -22.05 -0.44 -13.55
N ARG A 579 -23.28 -0.56 -14.07
CA ARG A 579 -24.35 -1.30 -13.40
C ARG A 579 -25.09 -2.18 -14.38
N LYS A 580 -25.27 -3.46 -14.04
CA LYS A 580 -26.14 -4.35 -14.82
C LYS A 580 -27.59 -3.94 -14.68
N PRO A 581 -28.32 -3.72 -15.80
CA PRO A 581 -29.74 -3.44 -15.74
C PRO A 581 -30.52 -4.65 -15.19
N ALA A 582 -31.46 -4.39 -14.28
CA ALA A 582 -32.44 -5.38 -13.85
C ALA A 582 -33.69 -5.29 -14.72
N GLY A 583 -34.45 -6.39 -14.86
CA GLY A 583 -35.74 -6.41 -15.56
C GLY A 583 -36.88 -5.66 -14.85
N LYS A 584 -36.55 -4.80 -13.86
CA LYS A 584 -37.45 -3.98 -13.05
C LYS A 584 -36.74 -2.70 -12.63
N PRO A 585 -37.47 -1.67 -12.17
CA PRO A 585 -36.86 -0.47 -11.62
C PRO A 585 -35.88 -0.77 -10.47
N ALA A 586 -34.69 -0.19 -10.53
CA ALA A 586 -33.63 -0.37 -9.54
C ALA A 586 -32.83 0.94 -9.36
N PHE A 587 -32.16 1.09 -8.21
CA PHE A 587 -31.21 2.18 -7.98
C PHE A 587 -30.12 2.16 -9.03
N ALA A 588 -29.86 3.29 -9.68
CA ALA A 588 -28.79 3.45 -10.65
C ALA A 588 -27.56 4.09 -9.99
N PHE A 589 -27.70 5.33 -9.57
CA PHE A 589 -26.66 6.11 -8.87
C PHE A 589 -27.28 7.32 -8.15
N ALA A 590 -26.46 8.01 -7.36
CA ALA A 590 -26.79 9.33 -6.78
C ALA A 590 -25.59 10.27 -6.90
N ASP A 591 -25.79 11.58 -6.83
CA ASP A 591 -24.74 12.58 -7.05
C ASP A 591 -24.05 13.04 -5.75
N CYS A 592 -24.16 12.29 -4.67
CA CYS A 592 -23.62 12.67 -3.36
C CYS A 592 -22.10 12.51 -3.23
N ASP A 593 -21.49 11.66 -4.03
CA ASP A 593 -20.04 11.38 -4.05
C ASP A 593 -19.58 10.89 -5.44
N VAL A 594 -18.28 10.61 -5.59
CA VAL A 594 -17.72 10.11 -6.86
C VAL A 594 -18.12 8.66 -7.14
N TYR A 595 -18.55 7.93 -6.12
CA TYR A 595 -18.95 6.53 -6.23
C TYR A 595 -20.43 6.34 -6.54
N GLY A 596 -21.12 7.42 -6.88
CA GLY A 596 -22.54 7.37 -7.22
C GLY A 596 -23.43 6.93 -6.05
N GLY A 597 -23.01 7.14 -4.81
CA GLY A 597 -23.79 6.84 -3.62
C GLY A 597 -24.04 5.34 -3.37
N VAL A 598 -23.35 4.42 -4.05
CA VAL A 598 -23.63 2.97 -3.99
C VAL A 598 -23.53 2.36 -2.60
N HIS A 599 -22.77 2.98 -1.71
CA HIS A 599 -22.57 2.53 -0.31
C HIS A 599 -23.32 3.39 0.71
N ARG A 600 -24.09 4.41 0.26
CA ARG A 600 -24.69 5.42 1.13
C ARG A 600 -26.18 5.63 0.92
N VAL A 601 -26.65 5.39 -0.32
CA VAL A 601 -28.03 5.56 -0.72
C VAL A 601 -28.69 4.21 -0.87
N SER A 602 -29.86 4.02 -0.31
CA SER A 602 -30.68 2.84 -0.58
C SER A 602 -32.02 3.25 -1.19
N VAL A 603 -32.50 2.39 -2.11
CA VAL A 603 -33.82 2.54 -2.72
C VAL A 603 -34.55 1.20 -2.59
N THR A 604 -35.69 1.25 -1.93
CA THR A 604 -36.65 0.15 -1.87
C THR A 604 -37.94 0.53 -2.59
N PHE A 605 -38.83 -0.42 -2.83
CA PHE A 605 -40.10 -0.18 -3.49
C PHE A 605 -41.24 -0.65 -2.61
N GLU A 606 -42.19 0.23 -2.29
CA GLU A 606 -43.42 -0.04 -1.56
C GLU A 606 -44.60 0.29 -2.47
N ASP A 607 -45.48 -0.67 -2.70
CA ASP A 607 -46.61 -0.54 -3.64
C ASP A 607 -46.22 0.05 -5.02
N GLY A 608 -45.05 -0.38 -5.53
CA GLY A 608 -44.50 0.08 -6.81
C GLY A 608 -43.90 1.51 -6.80
N LYS A 609 -43.87 2.18 -5.66
CA LYS A 609 -43.27 3.51 -5.49
C LYS A 609 -41.89 3.43 -4.85
N PRO A 610 -40.91 4.20 -5.34
CA PRO A 610 -39.57 4.21 -4.73
C PRO A 610 -39.59 4.90 -3.37
N VAL A 611 -38.98 4.25 -2.38
CA VAL A 611 -38.66 4.81 -1.06
C VAL A 611 -37.15 4.98 -0.98
N VAL A 612 -36.72 6.23 -0.84
CA VAL A 612 -35.29 6.59 -0.91
C VAL A 612 -34.78 6.97 0.48
N THR A 613 -33.73 6.29 0.91
CA THR A 613 -32.95 6.71 2.09
C THR A 613 -31.66 7.37 1.64
N ARG A 614 -31.49 8.64 1.99
CA ARG A 614 -30.31 9.48 1.69
C ARG A 614 -29.43 9.58 2.92
N PRO A 615 -28.10 9.75 2.77
CA PRO A 615 -27.22 10.02 3.92
C PRO A 615 -27.54 11.40 4.53
N ALA A 616 -27.42 11.49 5.86
CA ALA A 616 -27.75 12.72 6.60
C ALA A 616 -26.91 13.94 6.18
N ASP A 617 -25.71 13.71 5.72
CA ASP A 617 -24.78 14.74 5.20
C ASP A 617 -25.00 15.09 3.72
N ALA A 618 -25.93 14.41 3.05
CA ALA A 618 -26.34 14.70 1.67
C ALA A 618 -27.86 14.48 1.48
N PRO A 619 -28.72 15.21 2.24
CA PRO A 619 -30.16 15.01 2.19
C PRO A 619 -30.77 15.42 0.85
N ASP A 620 -30.12 16.34 0.11
CA ASP A 620 -30.58 16.86 -1.17
C ASP A 620 -29.95 16.13 -2.37
N ALA A 621 -29.24 15.00 -2.15
CA ALA A 621 -28.65 14.23 -3.21
C ALA A 621 -29.71 13.79 -4.23
N ARG A 622 -29.47 14.08 -5.51
CA ARG A 622 -30.33 13.59 -6.59
C ARG A 622 -30.09 12.09 -6.75
N VAL A 623 -31.17 11.34 -6.86
CA VAL A 623 -31.17 9.88 -6.95
C VAL A 623 -31.73 9.48 -8.30
N TYR A 624 -31.07 8.51 -8.92
CA TYR A 624 -31.42 8.06 -10.26
C TYR A 624 -31.74 6.57 -10.23
N LEU A 625 -32.82 6.21 -10.92
CA LEU A 625 -33.22 4.82 -11.16
C LEU A 625 -32.88 4.39 -12.59
N ILE A 626 -32.56 3.12 -12.76
CA ILE A 626 -32.59 2.46 -14.07
C ILE A 626 -33.84 1.59 -14.12
N CYS A 627 -34.65 1.75 -15.18
CA CYS A 627 -35.94 1.08 -15.38
C CYS A 627 -36.04 0.54 -16.81
N PRO A 628 -36.77 -0.57 -17.06
CA PRO A 628 -37.32 -0.78 -18.40
C PRO A 628 -38.12 0.46 -18.83
N GLU A 629 -38.06 0.84 -20.11
CA GLU A 629 -38.73 2.09 -20.59
C GLU A 629 -40.22 2.09 -20.29
N ALA A 630 -40.88 0.93 -20.33
CA ALA A 630 -42.30 0.81 -20.02
C ALA A 630 -42.65 1.06 -18.54
N ASP A 631 -41.66 0.90 -17.64
CA ASP A 631 -41.82 1.01 -16.20
C ASP A 631 -41.11 2.27 -15.64
N ALA A 632 -40.81 3.26 -16.50
CA ALA A 632 -40.08 4.46 -16.11
C ALA A 632 -40.86 5.28 -15.07
N ILE A 633 -40.19 5.58 -13.95
CA ILE A 633 -40.72 6.37 -12.83
C ILE A 633 -39.84 7.62 -12.66
N GLY A 634 -40.46 8.78 -12.59
CA GLY A 634 -39.75 10.05 -12.43
C GLY A 634 -39.40 10.73 -13.77
N LYS A 635 -38.48 11.71 -13.71
CA LYS A 635 -38.09 12.49 -14.88
C LYS A 635 -36.96 11.79 -15.65
N PRO A 636 -37.19 11.39 -16.92
CA PRO A 636 -36.12 10.73 -17.68
C PRO A 636 -34.98 11.70 -17.98
N VAL A 637 -33.74 11.24 -17.73
CA VAL A 637 -32.50 11.93 -18.07
C VAL A 637 -31.76 11.24 -19.21
N TRP A 638 -32.09 9.97 -19.46
CA TRP A 638 -31.57 9.17 -20.57
C TRP A 638 -32.54 8.06 -20.94
N SER A 639 -32.62 7.67 -22.20
CA SER A 639 -33.36 6.50 -22.70
C SER A 639 -32.61 5.84 -23.85
N GLY A 640 -32.68 4.52 -23.93
CA GLY A 640 -32.09 3.74 -25.01
C GLY A 640 -31.98 2.24 -24.68
N LYS A 641 -31.92 1.42 -25.71
CA LYS A 641 -31.83 -0.04 -25.61
C LYS A 641 -32.92 -0.68 -24.72
N GLY A 642 -34.13 -0.10 -24.70
CA GLY A 642 -35.26 -0.60 -23.91
C GLY A 642 -35.25 -0.21 -22.43
N TYR A 643 -34.36 0.69 -22.02
CA TYR A 643 -34.24 1.19 -20.66
C TYR A 643 -34.24 2.71 -20.60
N ALA A 644 -34.68 3.24 -19.47
CA ALA A 644 -34.58 4.65 -19.13
C ALA A 644 -33.83 4.84 -17.81
N VAL A 645 -33.07 5.94 -17.70
CA VAL A 645 -32.55 6.44 -16.43
C VAL A 645 -33.38 7.66 -16.04
N THR A 646 -33.96 7.62 -14.85
CA THR A 646 -34.89 8.66 -14.37
C THR A 646 -34.43 9.25 -13.05
N GLU A 647 -34.58 10.57 -12.90
CA GLU A 647 -34.38 11.29 -11.62
C GLU A 647 -35.64 11.20 -10.77
N ILE A 648 -35.52 10.89 -9.48
CA ILE A 648 -36.61 10.76 -8.51
C ILE A 648 -36.39 11.61 -7.26
#